data_a65edb5a6a814b2a0416bfd95e8b0f08
#
_entry.id   a65edb5a6a814b2a0416bfd95e8b0f08
#
_cell.length_a   1.000
_cell.length_b   1.000
_cell.length_c   1.000
_cell.angle_alpha   90.00
_cell.angle_beta   90.00
_cell.angle_gamma   90.00
#
_symmetry.space_group_name_H-M   'P 1'
#
loop_
_entity.id
_entity.type
_entity.pdbx_description
1 polymer ?
#
loop_
_entity_poly.entity_id
_entity_poly.type
_entity_poly.pdbx_seq_one_letter_code
_entity_poly.pdbx_strand_id
1 'polypeptide(L)'
;MKIYQDPIQVLLVFAKEDSQSTGFWWACDRAGYKCNVAQTPEAALECFLDKNHEIIIIDHRHSTYFDAEALCRSIRAIKSAENAVIVAVAKRPQGDHKESSVMSLIAAGFTRCYIENPSIVACYNELIQLEFGEVRAQFKLRACSAIITALEQSQESIEITSEDNIIQYVNPAFEVMMGYKREELIGKEQMEVPKSDKNKADLLDTINSYVKKGKEWQGMYYGRKRNGDSVQQNVKITPVIGQGGKIRHYVCIKRPFNENKSDKSHLCDRVQAESQTDIHTCKHKDRRKSSDVRSNTSRGSDGSSQPRRSSIARIHSMTIEAPITKVINIINVAQESSSEPVAEALDRVLEILRTTELYSPQLGNKEDDPHASDLVDGLMSDGLRRLSGNEYIFTKNAHTIHTHFHIPVSLHDIPPRITETMENEDCWDFDIFELEAATHKRPLVYLGLKTFSRFGVCEFLNCSESVLRSWLQVIEANYHSSNSYHNSTHSADVLHATAYFLCKERVKQSLDRTDEVAALIAATVHDVDHPGRTNSFLCNAGSELALLYNDTAVLESHHAALAFQLTTRDDKCNIFKNMERNEYRTLRQAIIDMVLATEMTKHFEHVNKFVNSINKPLAGLEDNSSGNGGNEDSCNTILTSPENRTLIKRMLIKCADISNPCRPLDLCIEWAARISEEYFAQTDEEKRQGLPVVMPVFDRNTCSIPKSQISFIDYFVTDMFDAWDVFADLPNLIQYLAMNFKYWKCLDEQKLHSLRPPEP
;
A
#
# COMPACT_ATOMS: atom_id res chain seq x y z
N MET A 1 3.29 8.52 10.72
CA MET A 1 4.08 9.63 11.30
C MET A 1 5.56 9.34 11.02
N LYS A 2 6.13 9.89 9.90
CA LYS A 2 7.59 9.85 9.69
C LYS A 2 8.19 10.89 10.62
N ILE A 3 8.74 10.45 11.74
CA ILE A 3 9.65 11.26 12.53
C ILE A 3 10.96 11.25 11.74
N TYR A 4 11.53 12.43 11.46
CA TYR A 4 12.85 12.55 10.86
C TYR A 4 13.79 11.63 11.63
N GLN A 5 14.34 10.64 10.98
CA GLN A 5 15.28 9.71 11.58
C GLN A 5 16.67 10.12 11.13
N ASP A 6 17.46 10.57 12.10
CA ASP A 6 18.90 10.64 11.86
C ASP A 6 19.41 9.25 11.44
N PRO A 7 20.40 9.18 10.55
CA PRO A 7 20.99 7.91 10.18
C PRO A 7 21.48 7.16 11.42
N ILE A 8 21.16 5.87 11.50
CA ILE A 8 21.49 5.01 12.63
C ILE A 8 22.99 5.09 12.92
N GLN A 9 23.35 5.27 14.18
CA GLN A 9 24.72 5.30 14.65
C GLN A 9 25.14 3.89 15.08
N VAL A 10 26.18 3.35 14.47
CA VAL A 10 26.73 2.02 14.78
C VAL A 10 28.12 2.17 15.35
N LEU A 11 28.41 1.51 16.46
CA LEU A 11 29.74 1.43 17.06
C LEU A 11 30.31 0.01 16.91
N LEU A 12 31.41 -0.14 16.21
CA LEU A 12 32.14 -1.39 16.10
C LEU A 12 33.32 -1.39 17.10
N VAL A 13 33.34 -2.39 17.96
CA VAL A 13 34.41 -2.53 18.97
C VAL A 13 35.22 -3.79 18.69
N PHE A 14 36.35 -3.61 18.03
CA PHE A 14 37.26 -4.69 17.60
C PHE A 14 38.69 -4.28 17.93
N ALA A 15 39.39 -5.08 18.73
CA ALA A 15 40.78 -4.80 19.13
C ALA A 15 41.75 -4.75 17.94
N LYS A 16 41.43 -5.45 16.88
CA LYS A 16 42.21 -5.45 15.61
C LYS A 16 41.24 -5.45 14.43
N GLU A 17 41.65 -4.77 13.39
CA GLU A 17 40.97 -4.88 12.10
C GLU A 17 41.21 -6.26 11.52
N ASP A 18 40.11 -6.94 11.15
CA ASP A 18 40.09 -8.23 10.50
C ASP A 18 38.93 -8.33 9.48
N SER A 19 38.80 -9.47 8.84
CA SER A 19 37.75 -9.69 7.86
C SER A 19 36.31 -9.50 8.44
N GLN A 20 36.12 -9.79 9.72
CA GLN A 20 34.81 -9.64 10.38
C GLN A 20 34.49 -8.17 10.68
N SER A 21 35.44 -7.39 11.23
CA SER A 21 35.25 -5.94 11.44
C SER A 21 35.04 -5.21 10.11
N THR A 22 35.84 -5.57 9.08
CA THR A 22 35.69 -5.05 7.72
C THR A 22 34.35 -5.40 7.11
N GLY A 23 33.83 -6.63 7.34
CA GLY A 23 32.52 -7.06 6.89
C GLY A 23 31.38 -6.19 7.47
N PHE A 24 31.41 -5.89 8.76
CA PHE A 24 30.43 -4.98 9.38
C PHE A 24 30.61 -3.53 8.94
N TRP A 25 31.82 -3.06 8.75
CA TRP A 25 32.06 -1.70 8.27
C TRP A 25 31.45 -1.47 6.89
N TRP A 26 31.72 -2.37 5.92
CA TRP A 26 31.10 -2.32 4.59
C TRP A 26 29.59 -2.51 4.61
N ALA A 27 29.10 -3.30 5.56
CA ALA A 27 27.65 -3.49 5.74
C ALA A 27 26.98 -2.20 6.24
N CYS A 28 27.61 -1.46 7.15
CA CYS A 28 27.14 -0.14 7.61
C CYS A 28 27.12 0.88 6.46
N ASP A 29 28.19 0.94 5.67
CA ASP A 29 28.28 1.84 4.51
C ASP A 29 27.17 1.55 3.50
N ARG A 30 26.95 0.25 3.20
CA ARG A 30 25.88 -0.19 2.31
C ARG A 30 24.47 0.13 2.82
N ALA A 31 24.27 0.08 4.14
CA ALA A 31 22.99 0.40 4.79
C ALA A 31 22.77 1.91 4.94
N GLY A 32 23.78 2.75 4.69
CA GLY A 32 23.71 4.19 4.89
C GLY A 32 23.77 4.59 6.38
N TYR A 33 24.33 3.72 7.25
CA TYR A 33 24.50 4.01 8.67
C TYR A 33 25.78 4.77 8.93
N LYS A 34 25.79 5.58 9.98
CA LYS A 34 27.02 6.21 10.46
C LYS A 34 27.78 5.24 11.36
N CYS A 35 28.98 4.86 10.96
CA CYS A 35 29.78 3.88 11.65
C CYS A 35 30.99 4.51 12.32
N ASN A 36 31.22 4.19 13.61
CA ASN A 36 32.40 4.48 14.35
C ASN A 36 33.10 3.18 14.73
N VAL A 37 34.43 3.19 14.80
CA VAL A 37 35.25 2.05 15.20
C VAL A 37 36.07 2.41 16.43
N ALA A 38 36.05 1.54 17.43
CA ALA A 38 36.88 1.65 18.63
C ALA A 38 37.71 0.37 18.80
N GLN A 39 38.97 0.51 19.19
CA GLN A 39 39.89 -0.62 19.39
C GLN A 39 40.12 -0.97 20.85
N THR A 40 39.70 -0.10 21.76
CA THR A 40 39.83 -0.31 23.22
C THR A 40 38.48 -0.04 23.92
N PRO A 41 38.25 -0.62 25.10
CA PRO A 41 37.04 -0.38 25.89
C PRO A 41 36.87 1.10 26.28
N GLU A 42 37.96 1.81 26.58
CA GLU A 42 37.90 3.22 26.94
C GLU A 42 37.47 4.08 25.78
N ALA A 43 38.05 3.84 24.59
CA ALA A 43 37.65 4.54 23.35
C ALA A 43 36.20 4.22 22.96
N ALA A 44 35.72 3.00 23.21
CA ALA A 44 34.33 2.61 22.95
C ALA A 44 33.35 3.35 23.86
N LEU A 45 33.69 3.48 25.17
CA LEU A 45 32.87 4.23 26.13
C LEU A 45 32.85 5.73 25.80
N GLU A 46 33.98 6.31 25.43
CA GLU A 46 34.10 7.71 25.04
C GLU A 46 33.26 7.98 23.78
N CYS A 47 33.40 7.15 22.73
CA CYS A 47 32.59 7.23 21.51
C CYS A 47 31.10 7.11 21.80
N PHE A 48 30.71 6.19 22.67
CA PHE A 48 29.28 5.99 23.02
C PHE A 48 28.73 7.21 23.77
N LEU A 49 29.45 7.78 24.69
CA LEU A 49 29.02 8.98 25.44
C LEU A 49 28.89 10.22 24.56
N ASP A 50 29.74 10.33 23.52
CA ASP A 50 29.69 11.44 22.56
C ASP A 50 28.48 11.36 21.60
N LYS A 51 28.18 10.16 21.10
CA LYS A 51 27.23 10.00 19.98
C LYS A 51 25.97 9.19 20.28
N ASN A 52 25.89 8.47 21.40
CA ASN A 52 24.76 7.64 21.80
C ASN A 52 24.30 6.67 20.67
N HIS A 53 25.18 5.75 20.30
CA HIS A 53 24.93 4.77 19.21
C HIS A 53 23.72 3.87 19.50
N GLU A 54 22.89 3.61 18.49
CA GLU A 54 21.76 2.71 18.58
C GLU A 54 22.17 1.24 18.54
N ILE A 55 23.22 0.91 17.77
CA ILE A 55 23.74 -0.46 17.62
C ILE A 55 25.21 -0.45 18.02
N ILE A 56 25.59 -1.40 18.88
CA ILE A 56 26.98 -1.58 19.33
C ILE A 56 27.35 -3.04 19.06
N ILE A 57 28.40 -3.27 18.28
CA ILE A 57 28.90 -4.61 17.95
C ILE A 57 30.24 -4.80 18.60
N ILE A 58 30.35 -5.73 19.55
CA ILE A 58 31.52 -5.99 20.36
C ILE A 58 32.12 -7.35 20.01
N ASP A 59 33.41 -7.37 19.69
CA ASP A 59 34.13 -8.60 19.43
C ASP A 59 34.37 -9.42 20.72
N HIS A 60 33.69 -10.52 20.86
CA HIS A 60 33.84 -11.47 21.95
C HIS A 60 34.71 -12.69 21.58
N ARG A 61 35.24 -12.76 20.35
CA ARG A 61 36.02 -13.92 19.89
C ARG A 61 37.38 -14.07 20.56
N HIS A 62 37.91 -12.99 21.07
CA HIS A 62 39.31 -12.92 21.59
C HIS A 62 39.38 -12.21 22.93
N SER A 63 39.01 -12.92 23.99
CA SER A 63 39.03 -12.43 25.38
C SER A 63 40.43 -12.00 25.90
N THR A 64 41.51 -12.35 25.17
CA THR A 64 42.87 -11.97 25.49
C THR A 64 43.17 -10.48 25.23
N TYR A 65 42.37 -9.79 24.42
CA TYR A 65 42.59 -8.38 24.10
C TYR A 65 41.85 -7.45 25.05
N PHE A 66 40.60 -7.76 25.35
CA PHE A 66 39.78 -7.08 26.36
C PHE A 66 38.59 -7.97 26.78
N ASP A 67 38.03 -7.66 27.96
CA ASP A 67 36.81 -8.30 28.45
C ASP A 67 35.57 -7.65 27.87
N ALA A 68 34.98 -8.28 26.84
CA ALA A 68 33.79 -7.83 26.15
C ALA A 68 32.53 -7.79 27.04
N GLU A 69 32.43 -8.71 28.02
CA GLU A 69 31.32 -8.73 28.97
C GLU A 69 31.43 -7.58 30.00
N ALA A 70 32.65 -7.28 30.49
CA ALA A 70 32.86 -6.15 31.36
C ALA A 70 32.54 -4.81 30.64
N LEU A 71 32.95 -4.67 29.38
CA LEU A 71 32.59 -3.52 28.56
C LEU A 71 31.07 -3.39 28.36
N CYS A 72 30.38 -4.49 28.05
CA CYS A 72 28.92 -4.49 27.91
C CYS A 72 28.24 -4.03 29.21
N ARG A 73 28.65 -4.57 30.37
CA ARG A 73 28.15 -4.15 31.69
C ARG A 73 28.38 -2.66 31.94
N SER A 74 29.59 -2.15 31.58
CA SER A 74 29.93 -0.72 31.73
C SER A 74 29.03 0.17 30.85
N ILE A 75 28.78 -0.22 29.60
CA ILE A 75 27.87 0.50 28.71
C ILE A 75 26.45 0.48 29.30
N ARG A 76 25.95 -0.69 29.74
CA ARG A 76 24.61 -0.82 30.34
C ARG A 76 24.40 -0.02 31.62
N ALA A 77 25.47 0.27 32.36
CA ALA A 77 25.38 1.14 33.53
C ALA A 77 25.11 2.62 33.18
N ILE A 78 25.28 3.01 31.93
CA ILE A 78 24.99 4.36 31.45
C ILE A 78 23.48 4.47 31.14
N LYS A 79 22.80 5.45 31.75
CA LYS A 79 21.35 5.64 31.59
C LYS A 79 20.88 5.80 30.13
N SER A 80 21.69 6.41 29.26
CA SER A 80 21.37 6.55 27.83
C SER A 80 21.48 5.22 27.04
N ALA A 81 22.13 4.19 27.61
CA ALA A 81 22.32 2.87 26.97
C ALA A 81 21.19 1.88 27.26
N GLU A 82 20.17 2.26 28.03
CA GLU A 82 19.06 1.38 28.42
C GLU A 82 18.45 0.68 27.19
N ASN A 83 18.32 1.42 26.09
CA ASN A 83 17.71 0.96 24.87
C ASN A 83 18.72 0.67 23.73
N ALA A 84 20.01 0.74 23.94
CA ALA A 84 20.99 0.43 22.89
C ALA A 84 21.04 -1.07 22.60
N VAL A 85 21.10 -1.45 21.33
CA VAL A 85 21.23 -2.84 20.91
C VAL A 85 22.70 -3.23 20.94
N ILE A 86 23.08 -4.13 21.85
CA ILE A 86 24.47 -4.58 22.01
C ILE A 86 24.60 -6.02 21.53
N VAL A 87 25.42 -6.25 20.50
CA VAL A 87 25.64 -7.54 19.86
C VAL A 87 27.04 -8.06 20.18
N ALA A 88 27.14 -9.27 20.67
CA ALA A 88 28.41 -9.98 20.83
C ALA A 88 28.76 -10.75 19.56
N VAL A 89 29.95 -10.57 19.00
CA VAL A 89 30.48 -11.42 17.93
C VAL A 89 31.24 -12.60 18.55
N ALA A 90 30.71 -13.80 18.43
CA ALA A 90 31.23 -15.01 19.02
C ALA A 90 31.84 -15.96 17.98
N LYS A 91 32.81 -16.76 18.37
CA LYS A 91 33.35 -17.85 17.54
C LYS A 91 32.29 -18.92 17.25
N ARG A 92 32.42 -19.57 16.10
CA ARG A 92 31.57 -20.74 15.79
C ARG A 92 31.83 -21.85 16.82
N PRO A 93 30.81 -22.34 17.52
CA PRO A 93 31.00 -23.38 18.55
C PRO A 93 31.50 -24.68 17.92
N GLN A 94 32.54 -25.25 18.49
CA GLN A 94 33.04 -26.58 18.17
C GLN A 94 32.49 -27.56 19.24
N GLY A 95 31.51 -28.38 18.90
CA GLY A 95 30.94 -29.43 19.78
C GLY A 95 29.65 -29.06 20.53
N ASP A 96 29.13 -30.00 21.34
CA ASP A 96 27.80 -30.00 21.97
C ASP A 96 27.59 -28.98 23.13
N HIS A 97 28.52 -28.08 23.41
CA HIS A 97 28.44 -27.14 24.54
C HIS A 97 27.74 -25.81 24.20
N LYS A 98 26.67 -25.84 23.40
CA LYS A 98 26.00 -24.65 22.87
C LYS A 98 25.27 -23.77 23.89
N GLU A 99 24.75 -24.33 24.99
CA GLU A 99 23.78 -23.57 25.81
C GLU A 99 24.41 -22.69 26.90
N SER A 100 25.57 -23.07 27.48
CA SER A 100 26.12 -22.29 28.58
C SER A 100 26.75 -20.94 28.18
N SER A 101 27.24 -20.82 26.94
CA SER A 101 27.93 -19.61 26.45
C SER A 101 26.98 -18.45 26.14
N VAL A 102 25.77 -18.73 25.63
CA VAL A 102 24.78 -17.69 25.26
C VAL A 102 24.15 -17.07 26.50
N MET A 103 23.91 -17.87 27.54
CA MET A 103 23.32 -17.40 28.81
C MET A 103 24.23 -16.43 29.56
N SER A 104 25.57 -16.62 29.49
CA SER A 104 26.51 -15.68 30.11
C SER A 104 26.50 -14.32 29.42
N LEU A 105 26.41 -14.30 28.10
CA LEU A 105 26.31 -13.07 27.29
C LEU A 105 25.03 -12.30 27.60
N ILE A 106 23.89 -12.98 27.66
CA ILE A 106 22.61 -12.36 28.02
C ILE A 106 22.69 -11.79 29.45
N ALA A 107 23.26 -12.54 30.39
CA ALA A 107 23.44 -12.09 31.78
C ALA A 107 24.39 -10.87 31.88
N ALA A 108 25.36 -10.75 30.96
CA ALA A 108 26.23 -9.57 30.86
C ALA A 108 25.55 -8.34 30.25
N GLY A 109 24.36 -8.49 29.67
CA GLY A 109 23.57 -7.39 29.09
C GLY A 109 23.60 -7.29 27.57
N PHE A 110 24.18 -8.27 26.87
CA PHE A 110 24.07 -8.32 25.41
C PHE A 110 22.63 -8.59 24.98
N THR A 111 22.18 -7.90 23.96
CA THR A 111 20.86 -8.10 23.37
C THR A 111 20.85 -9.34 22.49
N ARG A 112 21.98 -9.61 21.79
CA ARG A 112 22.06 -10.67 20.78
C ARG A 112 23.50 -11.20 20.64
N CYS A 113 23.62 -12.45 20.15
CA CYS A 113 24.88 -13.07 19.81
C CYS A 113 24.95 -13.34 18.30
N TYR A 114 25.95 -12.80 17.62
CA TYR A 114 26.25 -13.03 16.21
C TYR A 114 27.39 -14.04 16.10
N ILE A 115 27.16 -15.14 15.42
CA ILE A 115 28.21 -16.13 15.15
C ILE A 115 29.08 -15.62 14.01
N GLU A 116 30.40 -15.58 14.22
CA GLU A 116 31.36 -15.04 13.25
C GLU A 116 31.07 -15.49 11.80
N ASN A 117 30.83 -14.53 10.97
CA ASN A 117 30.66 -14.68 9.53
C ASN A 117 31.08 -13.37 8.84
N PRO A 118 32.27 -13.29 8.23
CA PRO A 118 32.80 -12.07 7.66
C PRO A 118 32.15 -11.66 6.33
N SER A 119 31.20 -12.44 5.82
CA SER A 119 30.47 -12.07 4.61
C SER A 119 29.73 -10.74 4.79
N ILE A 120 30.00 -9.78 3.89
CA ILE A 120 29.30 -8.47 3.89
C ILE A 120 27.78 -8.64 3.85
N VAL A 121 27.28 -9.64 3.09
CA VAL A 121 25.85 -9.93 3.00
C VAL A 121 25.29 -10.41 4.36
N ALA A 122 26.00 -11.28 5.07
CA ALA A 122 25.60 -11.76 6.38
C ALA A 122 25.60 -10.62 7.42
N CYS A 123 26.64 -9.79 7.43
CA CYS A 123 26.72 -8.62 8.32
C CYS A 123 25.64 -7.59 7.99
N TYR A 124 25.35 -7.36 6.70
CA TYR A 124 24.28 -6.46 6.26
C TYR A 124 22.91 -6.95 6.71
N ASN A 125 22.62 -8.23 6.48
CA ASN A 125 21.33 -8.82 6.90
C ASN A 125 21.15 -8.72 8.42
N GLU A 126 22.19 -8.96 9.21
CA GLU A 126 22.13 -8.79 10.66
C GLU A 126 21.80 -7.35 11.05
N LEU A 127 22.50 -6.37 10.46
CA LEU A 127 22.22 -4.96 10.72
C LEU A 127 20.80 -4.53 10.36
N ILE A 128 20.28 -5.01 9.23
CA ILE A 128 18.90 -4.73 8.80
C ILE A 128 17.90 -5.38 9.76
N GLN A 129 18.13 -6.63 10.20
CA GLN A 129 17.27 -7.28 11.20
C GLN A 129 17.25 -6.52 12.53
N LEU A 130 18.41 -5.99 12.98
CA LEU A 130 18.48 -5.18 14.19
C LEU A 130 17.76 -3.85 14.02
N GLU A 131 17.90 -3.19 12.86
CA GLU A 131 17.16 -1.97 12.57
C GLU A 131 15.66 -2.18 12.70
N PHE A 132 15.11 -3.13 11.94
CA PHE A 132 13.66 -3.31 11.84
C PHE A 132 13.06 -4.00 13.06
N GLY A 133 13.77 -4.96 13.68
CA GLY A 133 13.30 -5.69 14.86
C GLY A 133 13.39 -4.87 16.15
N GLU A 134 14.54 -4.23 16.38
CA GLU A 134 14.86 -3.64 17.68
C GLU A 134 14.84 -2.10 17.64
N VAL A 135 15.67 -1.48 16.77
CA VAL A 135 15.90 -0.03 16.78
C VAL A 135 14.65 0.76 16.39
N ARG A 136 13.95 0.35 15.35
CA ARG A 136 12.71 1.04 14.92
C ARG A 136 11.59 0.95 15.95
N ALA A 137 11.50 -0.14 16.69
CA ALA A 137 10.56 -0.25 17.81
C ALA A 137 10.85 0.77 18.89
N GLN A 138 12.13 0.99 19.21
CA GLN A 138 12.58 1.98 20.19
C GLN A 138 12.33 3.43 19.73
N PHE A 139 12.53 3.73 18.43
CA PHE A 139 12.16 5.04 17.89
C PHE A 139 10.66 5.30 18.00
N LYS A 140 9.82 4.28 17.79
CA LYS A 140 8.38 4.40 18.02
C LYS A 140 8.07 4.68 19.50
N LEU A 141 8.73 4.01 20.43
CA LEU A 141 8.56 4.26 21.87
C LEU A 141 9.00 5.68 22.26
N ARG A 142 10.15 6.15 21.76
CA ARG A 142 10.60 7.55 21.97
C ARG A 142 9.58 8.55 21.42
N ALA A 143 9.02 8.29 20.25
CA ALA A 143 7.96 9.10 19.67
C ALA A 143 6.69 9.11 20.52
N CYS A 144 6.27 7.95 21.04
CA CYS A 144 5.15 7.86 21.97
C CYS A 144 5.44 8.66 23.26
N SER A 145 6.65 8.56 23.81
CA SER A 145 7.06 9.34 24.99
C SER A 145 7.01 10.85 24.73
N ALA A 146 7.43 11.30 23.54
CA ALA A 146 7.32 12.72 23.17
C ALA A 146 5.86 13.19 23.07
N ILE A 147 4.97 12.34 22.52
CA ILE A 147 3.53 12.63 22.47
C ILE A 147 2.94 12.70 23.89
N ILE A 148 3.28 11.74 24.76
CA ILE A 148 2.83 11.75 26.16
C ILE A 148 3.32 13.03 26.85
N THR A 149 4.57 13.43 26.65
CA THR A 149 5.10 14.69 27.18
C THR A 149 4.29 15.90 26.68
N ALA A 150 3.92 15.92 25.40
CA ALA A 150 3.07 16.99 24.86
C ALA A 150 1.66 17.00 25.49
N LEU A 151 1.06 15.84 25.74
CA LEU A 151 -0.22 15.71 26.46
C LEU A 151 -0.11 16.19 27.90
N GLU A 152 0.99 15.85 28.60
CA GLU A 152 1.27 16.31 29.98
C GLU A 152 1.44 17.84 30.07
N GLN A 153 1.99 18.47 29.03
CA GLN A 153 2.18 19.92 28.96
C GLN A 153 0.99 20.69 28.38
N SER A 154 -0.03 19.97 27.88
CA SER A 154 -1.22 20.59 27.28
C SER A 154 -2.01 21.40 28.31
N GLN A 155 -2.45 22.59 27.92
CA GLN A 155 -3.35 23.43 28.74
C GLN A 155 -4.82 22.95 28.64
N GLU A 156 -5.15 22.09 27.71
CA GLU A 156 -6.46 21.51 27.57
C GLU A 156 -6.60 20.26 28.46
N SER A 157 -7.74 20.13 29.11
CA SER A 157 -8.03 18.97 29.94
C SER A 157 -8.32 17.75 29.06
N ILE A 158 -7.47 16.73 29.13
CA ILE A 158 -7.52 15.53 28.31
C ILE A 158 -7.75 14.29 29.17
N GLU A 159 -8.71 13.46 28.74
CA GLU A 159 -9.04 12.18 29.33
C GLU A 159 -9.07 11.12 28.21
N ILE A 160 -8.49 9.95 28.46
CA ILE A 160 -8.54 8.80 27.53
C ILE A 160 -9.15 7.62 28.27
N THR A 161 -10.16 7.00 27.65
CA THR A 161 -10.82 5.80 28.18
C THR A 161 -10.67 4.62 27.23
N SER A 162 -10.79 3.38 27.74
CA SER A 162 -10.90 2.17 26.94
C SER A 162 -12.24 2.08 26.19
N GLU A 163 -12.40 1.05 25.36
CA GLU A 163 -13.68 0.70 24.70
C GLU A 163 -14.83 0.48 25.71
N ASP A 164 -14.51 0.04 26.93
CA ASP A 164 -15.45 -0.18 28.03
C ASP A 164 -15.65 1.05 28.91
N ASN A 165 -15.19 2.23 28.48
CA ASN A 165 -15.22 3.50 29.23
C ASN A 165 -14.44 3.49 30.56
N ILE A 166 -13.42 2.64 30.69
CA ILE A 166 -12.49 2.67 31.83
C ILE A 166 -11.44 3.75 31.59
N ILE A 167 -11.27 4.66 32.55
CA ILE A 167 -10.32 5.76 32.47
C ILE A 167 -8.89 5.19 32.51
N GLN A 168 -8.11 5.41 31.46
CA GLN A 168 -6.75 4.94 31.31
C GLN A 168 -5.72 6.07 31.48
N TYR A 169 -6.10 7.29 31.17
CA TYR A 169 -5.21 8.44 31.25
C TYR A 169 -6.00 9.74 31.51
N VAL A 170 -5.45 10.60 32.35
CA VAL A 170 -5.81 12.00 32.49
C VAL A 170 -4.55 12.84 32.60
N ASN A 171 -4.54 14.03 31.99
CA ASN A 171 -3.40 14.95 32.05
C ASN A 171 -3.48 15.92 33.24
N PRO A 172 -2.39 16.64 33.59
CA PRO A 172 -2.39 17.60 34.71
C PRO A 172 -3.43 18.72 34.58
N ALA A 173 -3.76 19.16 33.36
CA ALA A 173 -4.81 20.15 33.15
C ALA A 173 -6.20 19.63 33.57
N PHE A 174 -6.47 18.32 33.39
CA PHE A 174 -7.66 17.68 33.88
C PHE A 174 -7.71 17.68 35.41
N GLU A 175 -6.61 17.32 36.08
CA GLU A 175 -6.51 17.34 37.53
C GLU A 175 -6.83 18.74 38.12
N VAL A 176 -6.22 19.77 37.50
CA VAL A 176 -6.44 21.17 37.92
C VAL A 176 -7.90 21.60 37.70
N MET A 177 -8.49 21.25 36.53
CA MET A 177 -9.83 21.67 36.20
C MET A 177 -10.90 20.95 37.03
N MET A 178 -10.75 19.64 37.25
CA MET A 178 -11.75 18.80 37.90
C MET A 178 -11.51 18.55 39.39
N GLY A 179 -10.27 18.75 39.85
CA GLY A 179 -9.89 18.60 41.27
C GLY A 179 -9.63 17.16 41.71
N TYR A 180 -9.73 16.18 40.84
CA TYR A 180 -9.37 14.76 41.10
C TYR A 180 -7.90 14.52 40.83
N LYS A 181 -7.29 13.61 41.57
CA LYS A 181 -5.94 13.11 41.29
C LYS A 181 -6.00 11.95 40.33
N ARG A 182 -4.95 11.82 39.49
CA ARG A 182 -4.79 10.76 38.50
C ARG A 182 -4.99 9.37 39.10
N GLU A 183 -4.37 9.12 40.25
CA GLU A 183 -4.43 7.83 40.97
C GLU A 183 -5.84 7.51 41.48
N GLU A 184 -6.71 8.51 41.65
CA GLU A 184 -8.08 8.33 42.08
C GLU A 184 -9.00 7.92 40.90
N LEU A 185 -8.63 8.16 39.68
CA LEU A 185 -9.44 8.00 38.47
C LEU A 185 -9.04 6.84 37.60
N ILE A 186 -7.75 6.57 37.45
CA ILE A 186 -7.27 5.51 36.56
C ILE A 186 -7.78 4.15 37.02
N GLY A 187 -8.34 3.38 36.09
CA GLY A 187 -8.93 2.08 36.33
C GLY A 187 -10.41 2.11 36.76
N LYS A 188 -11.00 3.28 36.95
CA LYS A 188 -12.46 3.42 37.25
C LYS A 188 -13.26 3.56 35.96
N GLU A 189 -14.50 3.08 35.99
CA GLU A 189 -15.44 3.38 34.92
C GLU A 189 -15.84 4.86 34.95
N GLN A 190 -15.97 5.47 33.80
CA GLN A 190 -16.42 6.87 33.67
C GLN A 190 -17.80 7.10 34.31
N MET A 191 -18.58 6.03 34.40
CA MET A 191 -19.92 6.08 35.07
C MET A 191 -19.83 6.24 36.59
N GLU A 192 -18.74 5.83 37.22
CA GLU A 192 -18.51 5.96 38.67
C GLU A 192 -18.11 7.39 39.09
N VAL A 193 -17.66 8.20 38.12
CA VAL A 193 -17.35 9.61 38.40
C VAL A 193 -18.62 10.39 38.58
N PRO A 194 -18.79 11.16 39.71
CA PRO A 194 -20.01 11.90 40.01
C PRO A 194 -20.42 12.82 38.84
N LYS A 195 -21.71 12.79 38.51
CA LYS A 195 -22.29 13.57 37.42
C LYS A 195 -22.95 14.85 37.96
N SER A 196 -23.00 15.88 37.12
CA SER A 196 -23.71 17.12 37.42
C SER A 196 -25.21 16.99 37.07
N ASP A 197 -26.07 17.38 37.98
CA ASP A 197 -27.54 17.40 37.81
C ASP A 197 -27.99 18.44 36.77
N LYS A 198 -27.08 19.28 36.28
CA LYS A 198 -27.35 20.28 35.24
C LYS A 198 -27.40 19.72 33.82
N ASN A 199 -26.97 18.47 33.62
CA ASN A 199 -27.09 17.80 32.33
C ASN A 199 -28.50 17.24 32.14
N LYS A 200 -29.02 17.26 30.90
CA LYS A 200 -30.26 16.56 30.55
C LYS A 200 -30.06 15.05 30.74
N ALA A 201 -31.10 14.36 31.21
CA ALA A 201 -31.06 12.94 31.55
C ALA A 201 -30.56 12.07 30.33
N ASP A 202 -31.00 12.40 29.13
CA ASP A 202 -30.75 11.62 27.92
C ASP A 202 -29.42 12.01 27.21
N LEU A 203 -28.69 13.04 27.74
CA LEU A 203 -27.50 13.56 27.08
C LEU A 203 -26.40 12.52 27.01
N LEU A 204 -26.15 11.75 28.05
CA LEU A 204 -25.13 10.72 28.12
C LEU A 204 -25.45 9.54 27.20
N ASP A 205 -26.71 9.14 27.14
CA ASP A 205 -27.15 8.06 26.26
C ASP A 205 -26.99 8.48 24.77
N THR A 206 -27.31 9.76 24.51
CA THR A 206 -27.07 10.33 23.17
C THR A 206 -25.60 10.34 22.82
N ILE A 207 -24.71 10.81 23.72
CA ILE A 207 -23.26 10.82 23.53
C ILE A 207 -22.76 9.39 23.27
N ASN A 208 -23.12 8.45 24.16
CA ASN A 208 -22.68 7.07 24.07
C ASN A 208 -23.13 6.39 22.74
N SER A 209 -24.39 6.65 22.33
CA SER A 209 -24.90 6.10 21.07
C SER A 209 -24.17 6.65 19.84
N TYR A 210 -23.67 7.90 19.93
CA TYR A 210 -22.97 8.56 18.84
C TYR A 210 -21.52 8.05 18.71
N VAL A 211 -20.81 8.01 19.85
CA VAL A 211 -19.39 7.61 19.85
C VAL A 211 -19.20 6.11 19.65
N LYS A 212 -20.14 5.26 20.08
CA LYS A 212 -20.15 3.81 19.81
C LYS A 212 -20.34 3.48 18.32
N LYS A 213 -20.90 4.39 17.53
CA LYS A 213 -21.02 4.30 16.08
C LYS A 213 -19.76 4.82 15.35
N GLY A 214 -18.66 5.04 16.05
CA GLY A 214 -17.42 5.58 15.47
C GLY A 214 -17.47 7.06 15.11
N LYS A 215 -18.51 7.80 15.52
CA LYS A 215 -18.65 9.23 15.17
C LYS A 215 -18.13 10.12 16.29
N GLU A 216 -17.46 11.22 15.94
CA GLU A 216 -17.06 12.25 16.90
C GLU A 216 -18.29 12.96 17.46
N TRP A 217 -18.24 13.29 18.75
CA TRP A 217 -19.25 14.12 19.39
C TRP A 217 -18.62 15.40 19.94
N GLN A 218 -19.26 16.52 19.74
CA GLN A 218 -18.86 17.79 20.35
C GLN A 218 -20.10 18.54 20.88
N GLY A 219 -20.00 19.07 22.10
CA GLY A 219 -21.09 19.81 22.68
C GLY A 219 -20.79 20.33 24.09
N MET A 220 -21.79 21.02 24.64
CA MET A 220 -21.73 21.54 26.01
C MET A 220 -22.08 20.45 27.01
N TYR A 221 -21.25 20.31 28.04
CA TYR A 221 -21.41 19.34 29.11
C TYR A 221 -21.07 19.97 30.47
N TYR A 222 -21.83 19.64 31.52
CA TYR A 222 -21.53 20.07 32.87
C TYR A 222 -20.80 18.94 33.62
N GLY A 223 -19.50 19.14 33.86
CA GLY A 223 -18.69 18.26 34.72
C GLY A 223 -18.94 18.57 36.19
N ARG A 224 -18.84 17.56 37.08
CA ARG A 224 -18.86 17.75 38.54
C ARG A 224 -17.47 17.66 39.10
N LYS A 225 -16.99 18.72 39.72
CA LYS A 225 -15.67 18.76 40.39
C LYS A 225 -15.70 17.91 41.66
N ARG A 226 -14.51 17.53 42.14
CA ARG A 226 -14.39 16.81 43.42
C ARG A 226 -15.00 17.51 44.60
N ASN A 227 -15.00 18.86 44.63
CA ASN A 227 -15.61 19.68 45.69
C ASN A 227 -17.15 19.77 45.57
N GLY A 228 -17.74 19.12 44.55
CA GLY A 228 -19.18 19.14 44.32
C GLY A 228 -19.68 20.21 43.36
N ASP A 229 -18.85 21.20 43.00
CA ASP A 229 -19.23 22.27 42.07
C ASP A 229 -19.45 21.73 40.66
N SER A 230 -20.36 22.33 39.89
CA SER A 230 -20.57 22.04 38.48
C SER A 230 -19.84 23.07 37.63
N VAL A 231 -19.00 22.58 36.70
CA VAL A 231 -18.28 23.40 35.73
C VAL A 231 -18.82 23.14 34.33
N GLN A 232 -19.16 24.24 33.63
CA GLN A 232 -19.59 24.19 32.24
C GLN A 232 -18.38 24.03 31.33
N GLN A 233 -18.46 23.07 30.42
CA GLN A 233 -17.34 22.68 29.55
C GLN A 233 -17.83 22.50 28.12
N ASN A 234 -17.00 22.90 27.15
CA ASN A 234 -17.13 22.43 25.78
C ASN A 234 -16.31 21.13 25.68
N VAL A 235 -16.96 20.04 25.35
CA VAL A 235 -16.38 18.70 25.35
C VAL A 235 -16.37 18.17 23.91
N LYS A 236 -15.22 17.70 23.45
CA LYS A 236 -15.08 16.95 22.20
C LYS A 236 -14.63 15.53 22.53
N ILE A 237 -15.38 14.52 22.05
CA ILE A 237 -15.04 13.11 22.20
C ILE A 237 -14.77 12.52 20.82
N THR A 238 -13.59 11.96 20.65
CA THR A 238 -13.14 11.32 19.40
C THR A 238 -12.88 9.84 19.67
N PRO A 239 -13.61 8.91 19.02
CA PRO A 239 -13.29 7.49 19.09
C PRO A 239 -12.01 7.17 18.34
N VAL A 240 -11.13 6.37 18.94
CA VAL A 240 -9.89 5.87 18.33
C VAL A 240 -10.12 4.44 17.89
N ILE A 241 -10.12 4.25 16.58
CA ILE A 241 -10.35 2.94 15.95
C ILE A 241 -9.01 2.22 15.84
N GLY A 242 -8.94 0.99 16.32
CA GLY A 242 -7.77 0.11 16.21
C GLY A 242 -7.86 -0.81 15.00
N GLN A 243 -6.88 -1.70 14.86
CA GLN A 243 -6.91 -2.75 13.84
C GLN A 243 -8.22 -3.55 13.90
N GLY A 244 -8.81 -3.85 12.74
CA GLY A 244 -10.08 -4.55 12.62
C GLY A 244 -11.31 -3.66 12.80
N GLY A 245 -11.20 -2.33 12.65
CA GLY A 245 -12.34 -1.41 12.69
C GLY A 245 -13.00 -1.24 14.07
N LYS A 246 -12.50 -1.90 15.11
CA LYS A 246 -13.02 -1.81 16.47
C LYS A 246 -12.51 -0.56 17.17
N ILE A 247 -13.42 0.13 17.88
CA ILE A 247 -13.05 1.25 18.75
C ILE A 247 -12.25 0.66 19.92
N ARG A 248 -11.05 1.21 20.18
CA ARG A 248 -10.18 0.78 21.27
C ARG A 248 -10.12 1.78 22.40
N HIS A 249 -10.27 3.07 22.06
CA HIS A 249 -10.20 4.15 23.04
C HIS A 249 -11.15 5.28 22.65
N TYR A 250 -11.50 6.11 23.64
CA TYR A 250 -12.11 7.40 23.41
C TYR A 250 -11.20 8.49 23.98
N VAL A 251 -10.90 9.49 23.16
CA VAL A 251 -10.13 10.68 23.56
C VAL A 251 -11.12 11.82 23.81
N CYS A 252 -11.18 12.30 25.03
CA CYS A 252 -12.07 13.37 25.46
C CYS A 252 -11.27 14.62 25.79
N ILE A 253 -11.50 15.71 25.04
CA ILE A 253 -10.88 17.02 25.28
C ILE A 253 -11.95 17.95 25.85
N LYS A 254 -11.66 18.53 27.03
CA LYS A 254 -12.59 19.37 27.80
C LYS A 254 -12.00 20.76 27.94
N ARG A 255 -12.74 21.77 27.52
CA ARG A 255 -12.39 23.20 27.65
C ARG A 255 -13.39 23.90 28.59
N PRO A 256 -12.94 24.66 29.61
CA PRO A 256 -13.88 25.43 30.45
C PRO A 256 -14.53 26.50 29.58
N PHE A 257 -15.85 26.68 29.78
CA PHE A 257 -16.60 27.75 29.12
C PHE A 257 -16.43 29.02 29.91
N ASN A 258 -15.79 30.05 29.37
CA ASN A 258 -15.63 31.36 29.98
C ASN A 258 -16.52 32.37 29.22
N GLU A 259 -17.54 32.91 29.90
CA GLU A 259 -18.40 33.95 29.33
C GLU A 259 -17.71 35.28 29.03
N ASN A 260 -16.47 35.51 29.50
CA ASN A 260 -15.75 36.77 29.40
C ASN A 260 -14.72 36.92 28.28
N LYS A 261 -14.79 36.10 27.23
CA LYS A 261 -14.00 36.29 25.98
C LYS A 261 -14.91 36.29 24.77
N SER A 262 -15.81 37.30 24.69
CA SER A 262 -16.32 37.78 23.43
C SER A 262 -15.28 38.74 22.87
N ASP A 263 -14.38 38.28 22.02
CA ASP A 263 -13.93 38.99 20.82
C ASP A 263 -12.78 38.24 20.11
N LYS A 264 -13.03 38.08 18.83
CA LYS A 264 -12.06 37.63 17.81
C LYS A 264 -11.82 36.12 17.64
N SER A 265 -12.80 35.44 17.10
CA SER A 265 -12.61 34.46 16.03
C SER A 265 -13.94 34.23 15.28
N HIS A 266 -14.32 35.18 14.45
CA HIS A 266 -15.40 35.02 13.46
C HIS A 266 -14.93 34.14 12.31
N LEU A 267 -14.81 32.83 12.55
CA LEU A 267 -14.70 31.85 11.44
C LEU A 267 -15.27 30.45 11.79
N CYS A 268 -15.98 30.32 12.89
CA CYS A 268 -16.55 29.01 13.27
C CYS A 268 -18.10 29.00 13.37
N ASP A 269 -18.77 30.16 13.14
CA ASP A 269 -20.22 30.29 13.38
C ASP A 269 -21.11 30.06 12.13
N ARG A 270 -20.56 29.53 11.04
CA ARG A 270 -21.37 29.25 9.83
C ARG A 270 -21.85 27.80 9.71
N VAL A 271 -21.48 26.91 10.62
CA VAL A 271 -21.92 25.49 10.61
C VAL A 271 -22.96 25.18 11.72
N GLN A 272 -23.29 26.14 12.58
CA GLN A 272 -24.27 25.93 13.67
C GLN A 272 -25.68 26.48 13.39
N ALA A 273 -25.96 26.99 12.19
CA ALA A 273 -27.27 27.60 11.89
C ALA A 273 -28.29 26.67 11.22
N GLU A 274 -28.00 25.39 10.99
CA GLU A 274 -28.94 24.48 10.31
C GLU A 274 -29.47 23.32 11.15
N SER A 275 -29.36 23.35 12.47
CA SER A 275 -29.94 22.31 13.34
C SER A 275 -30.79 22.82 14.48
N GLN A 276 -31.46 23.97 14.34
CA GLN A 276 -32.51 24.41 15.24
C GLN A 276 -33.67 25.04 14.47
N THR A 277 -34.61 24.24 14.03
CA THR A 277 -36.02 24.60 13.82
C THR A 277 -36.86 23.36 14.15
N ASP A 278 -37.24 23.26 15.40
CA ASP A 278 -38.58 23.48 15.97
C ASP A 278 -39.73 22.70 15.33
N ILE A 279 -40.14 21.73 16.15
CA ILE A 279 -41.46 21.14 16.11
C ILE A 279 -42.47 22.19 16.61
N HIS A 280 -43.21 22.81 15.74
CA HIS A 280 -44.53 23.31 16.04
C HIS A 280 -45.52 23.01 14.90
N THR A 281 -46.46 22.18 15.25
CA THR A 281 -47.74 21.96 14.61
C THR A 281 -48.46 23.28 14.27
N CYS A 282 -48.91 23.42 13.01
CA CYS A 282 -50.29 23.85 12.77
C CYS A 282 -50.72 23.65 11.30
N LYS A 283 -51.98 23.29 11.20
CA LYS A 283 -52.78 22.84 10.10
C LYS A 283 -53.07 23.90 9.03
N HIS A 284 -53.41 23.36 7.82
CA HIS A 284 -54.32 23.87 6.76
C HIS A 284 -53.81 24.99 5.85
N LYS A 285 -53.72 24.76 4.54
CA LYS A 285 -54.81 24.74 3.52
C LYS A 285 -54.23 24.71 2.10
N ASP A 286 -54.94 23.95 1.29
CA ASP A 286 -54.87 23.90 -0.18
C ASP A 286 -54.70 25.25 -0.90
N ARG A 287 -53.97 25.23 -1.98
CA ARG A 287 -54.49 25.66 -3.28
C ARG A 287 -53.55 25.34 -4.46
N ARG A 288 -54.12 24.59 -5.37
CA ARG A 288 -53.73 24.34 -6.75
C ARG A 288 -53.38 25.67 -7.47
N LYS A 289 -52.40 25.62 -8.37
CA LYS A 289 -52.69 25.94 -9.81
C LYS A 289 -51.54 25.49 -10.69
N SER A 290 -51.92 24.68 -11.64
CA SER A 290 -51.25 24.32 -12.87
C SER A 290 -51.00 25.51 -13.79
N SER A 291 -49.95 25.41 -14.58
CA SER A 291 -50.02 25.85 -15.99
C SER A 291 -48.96 25.14 -16.80
N ASP A 292 -49.48 24.27 -17.69
CA ASP A 292 -48.84 23.81 -18.90
C ASP A 292 -48.49 24.99 -19.82
N VAL A 293 -47.32 24.93 -20.46
CA VAL A 293 -47.22 25.40 -21.85
C VAL A 293 -46.29 24.46 -22.61
N ARG A 294 -46.89 23.97 -23.69
CA ARG A 294 -46.33 23.10 -24.72
C ARG A 294 -45.46 23.85 -25.71
N SER A 295 -44.56 23.09 -26.31
CA SER A 295 -44.14 23.03 -27.73
C SER A 295 -43.25 24.18 -28.26
N ASN A 296 -42.19 23.90 -29.00
CA ASN A 296 -42.17 23.31 -30.32
C ASN A 296 -40.73 23.02 -30.79
N THR A 297 -40.65 21.97 -31.54
CA THR A 297 -39.66 21.51 -32.49
C THR A 297 -38.90 22.61 -33.25
N SER A 298 -37.55 22.45 -33.37
CA SER A 298 -36.91 22.53 -34.69
C SER A 298 -35.57 21.78 -34.71
N ARG A 299 -35.37 21.08 -35.80
CA ARG A 299 -34.22 20.29 -36.22
C ARG A 299 -33.00 21.18 -36.44
N GLY A 300 -31.81 20.61 -36.20
CA GLY A 300 -30.58 21.11 -36.83
C GLY A 300 -29.30 20.56 -36.13
N SER A 301 -28.78 19.51 -36.70
CA SER A 301 -27.38 19.12 -36.94
C SER A 301 -26.30 19.28 -35.88
N ASP A 302 -25.66 18.15 -35.59
CA ASP A 302 -24.25 17.88 -35.43
C ASP A 302 -23.41 18.73 -34.47
N GLY A 303 -22.90 18.01 -33.46
CA GLY A 303 -21.85 18.49 -32.61
C GLY A 303 -21.67 17.50 -31.43
N SER A 304 -21.01 16.42 -31.70
CA SER A 304 -20.55 15.46 -30.68
C SER A 304 -19.58 16.15 -29.73
N SER A 305 -20.02 16.52 -28.54
CA SER A 305 -19.12 16.82 -27.43
C SER A 305 -19.90 16.89 -26.11
N GLN A 306 -20.33 15.74 -25.59
CA GLN A 306 -20.71 15.64 -24.16
C GLN A 306 -20.72 14.20 -23.66
N PRO A 307 -19.55 13.63 -23.34
CA PRO A 307 -19.47 12.71 -22.20
C PRO A 307 -18.47 13.12 -21.11
N ARG A 308 -17.57 14.10 -21.38
CA ARG A 308 -16.49 14.45 -20.43
C ARG A 308 -16.95 15.05 -19.11
N ARG A 309 -18.06 15.79 -19.09
CA ARG A 309 -18.55 16.43 -17.83
C ARG A 309 -19.16 15.45 -16.84
N SER A 310 -19.70 14.31 -17.28
CA SER A 310 -20.27 13.33 -16.37
C SER A 310 -19.21 12.49 -15.65
N SER A 311 -18.06 12.24 -16.29
CA SER A 311 -16.92 11.51 -15.71
C SER A 311 -16.24 12.32 -14.61
N ILE A 312 -15.95 13.62 -14.86
CA ILE A 312 -15.36 14.51 -13.85
C ILE A 312 -16.32 14.71 -12.67
N ALA A 313 -17.63 14.85 -12.92
CA ALA A 313 -18.63 14.93 -11.85
C ALA A 313 -18.72 13.63 -11.03
N ARG A 314 -18.50 12.45 -11.64
CA ARG A 314 -18.40 11.18 -10.92
C ARG A 314 -17.16 11.12 -10.04
N ILE A 315 -15.98 11.52 -10.55
CA ILE A 315 -14.75 11.59 -9.77
C ILE A 315 -14.92 12.56 -8.59
N HIS A 316 -15.62 13.68 -8.76
CA HIS A 316 -15.95 14.60 -7.67
C HIS A 316 -17.01 14.06 -6.69
N SER A 317 -17.89 13.17 -7.14
CA SER A 317 -18.92 12.54 -6.32
C SER A 317 -18.46 11.20 -5.69
N MET A 318 -17.31 10.68 -6.11
CA MET A 318 -16.70 9.52 -5.50
C MET A 318 -16.19 9.91 -4.11
N THR A 319 -17.08 9.82 -3.13
CA THR A 319 -16.80 9.99 -1.72
C THR A 319 -16.13 8.74 -1.13
N ILE A 320 -14.98 8.36 -1.66
CA ILE A 320 -13.94 7.79 -0.84
C ILE A 320 -13.11 9.00 -0.36
N GLU A 321 -13.75 9.88 0.40
CA GLU A 321 -13.03 10.84 1.21
C GLU A 321 -12.44 10.06 2.39
N ALA A 322 -11.34 9.35 2.14
CA ALA A 322 -10.45 9.01 3.24
C ALA A 322 -10.19 10.31 4.01
N PRO A 323 -10.23 10.34 5.34
CA PRO A 323 -9.98 11.54 6.13
C PRO A 323 -8.72 12.30 5.71
N ILE A 324 -7.77 11.58 5.11
CA ILE A 324 -6.51 12.11 4.59
C ILE A 324 -6.68 12.99 3.34
N THR A 325 -7.59 12.65 2.43
CA THR A 325 -7.88 13.47 1.24
C THR A 325 -8.45 14.83 1.64
N LYS A 326 -9.27 14.83 2.68
CA LYS A 326 -9.81 16.05 3.26
C LYS A 326 -8.73 16.92 3.92
N VAL A 327 -7.77 16.28 4.59
CA VAL A 327 -6.61 16.96 5.19
C VAL A 327 -5.70 17.52 4.10
N ILE A 328 -5.41 16.77 3.04
CA ILE A 328 -4.64 17.24 1.88
C ILE A 328 -5.32 18.46 1.24
N ASN A 329 -6.64 18.43 1.04
CA ASN A 329 -7.37 19.56 0.46
C ASN A 329 -7.35 20.80 1.38
N ILE A 330 -7.45 20.62 2.71
CA ILE A 330 -7.33 21.72 3.67
C ILE A 330 -5.92 22.32 3.64
N ILE A 331 -4.88 21.51 3.52
CA ILE A 331 -3.50 21.96 3.46
C ILE A 331 -3.23 22.72 2.15
N ASN A 332 -3.73 22.23 1.01
CA ASN A 332 -3.60 22.93 -0.29
C ASN A 332 -4.23 24.32 -0.22
N VAL A 333 -5.45 24.45 0.33
CA VAL A 333 -6.12 25.75 0.51
C VAL A 333 -5.35 26.66 1.48
N ALA A 334 -4.77 26.10 2.55
CA ALA A 334 -3.97 26.86 3.49
C ALA A 334 -2.65 27.35 2.87
N GLN A 335 -2.05 26.56 1.97
CA GLN A 335 -0.81 26.89 1.26
C GLN A 335 -0.98 28.09 0.33
N GLU A 336 -2.08 28.16 -0.41
CA GLU A 336 -2.40 29.26 -1.33
C GLU A 336 -2.49 30.64 -0.63
N SER A 337 -2.80 30.65 0.67
CA SER A 337 -2.94 31.86 1.49
C SER A 337 -1.75 32.14 2.41
N SER A 338 -0.69 31.33 2.36
CA SER A 338 0.43 31.36 3.29
C SER A 338 1.66 32.08 2.72
N SER A 339 2.53 32.59 3.62
CA SER A 339 3.84 33.13 3.23
C SER A 339 4.78 32.03 2.75
N GLU A 340 5.72 32.37 1.85
CA GLU A 340 6.63 31.44 1.18
C GLU A 340 7.31 30.38 2.11
N PRO A 341 7.86 30.73 3.32
CA PRO A 341 8.41 29.73 4.21
C PRO A 341 7.38 28.77 4.82
N VAL A 342 6.12 29.21 4.96
CA VAL A 342 5.01 28.38 5.45
C VAL A 342 4.49 27.49 4.34
N ALA A 343 4.42 27.99 3.11
CA ALA A 343 4.03 27.22 1.94
C ALA A 343 5.01 26.07 1.67
N GLU A 344 6.33 26.31 1.77
CA GLU A 344 7.35 25.26 1.69
C GLU A 344 7.23 24.20 2.81
N ALA A 345 6.87 24.64 4.03
CA ALA A 345 6.65 23.70 5.14
C ALA A 345 5.38 22.83 4.91
N LEU A 346 4.34 23.42 4.35
CA LEU A 346 3.10 22.73 3.98
C LEU A 346 3.31 21.77 2.80
N ASP A 347 4.16 22.11 1.81
CA ASP A 347 4.58 21.20 0.74
C ASP A 347 5.26 19.93 1.29
N ARG A 348 6.18 20.09 2.25
CA ARG A 348 6.80 18.93 2.91
C ARG A 348 5.79 18.08 3.68
N VAL A 349 4.77 18.70 4.29
CA VAL A 349 3.68 17.97 4.95
C VAL A 349 2.84 17.22 3.92
N LEU A 350 2.53 17.85 2.78
CA LEU A 350 1.81 17.19 1.68
C LEU A 350 2.59 16.02 1.09
N GLU A 351 3.90 16.18 0.91
CA GLU A 351 4.80 15.11 0.47
C GLU A 351 4.78 13.92 1.45
N ILE A 352 4.86 14.20 2.76
CA ILE A 352 4.75 13.18 3.81
C ILE A 352 3.39 12.48 3.75
N LEU A 353 2.30 13.22 3.62
CA LEU A 353 0.95 12.65 3.54
C LEU A 353 0.73 11.82 2.28
N ARG A 354 1.34 12.22 1.15
CA ARG A 354 1.28 11.47 -0.12
C ARG A 354 2.14 10.21 -0.12
N THR A 355 3.19 10.17 0.70
CA THR A 355 4.14 9.03 0.77
C THR A 355 3.86 8.05 1.90
N THR A 356 2.91 8.32 2.82
CA THR A 356 2.61 7.45 3.96
C THR A 356 1.50 6.44 3.64
N GLU A 357 1.61 5.22 4.19
CA GLU A 357 0.62 4.12 4.08
C GLU A 357 -0.69 4.41 4.86
N LEU A 358 -1.25 5.61 4.72
CA LEU A 358 -2.45 6.04 5.46
C LEU A 358 -3.75 5.83 4.68
N TYR A 359 -3.66 5.20 3.51
CA TYR A 359 -4.80 4.91 2.67
C TYR A 359 -5.39 3.53 2.97
N SER A 360 -6.13 3.42 4.08
CA SER A 360 -7.01 2.27 4.26
C SER A 360 -8.36 2.57 3.64
N PRO A 361 -8.93 1.68 2.82
CA PRO A 361 -10.26 1.85 2.28
C PRO A 361 -11.26 1.90 3.43
N GLN A 362 -12.00 3.00 3.55
CA GLN A 362 -13.22 3.00 4.35
C GLN A 362 -14.34 2.47 3.45
N LEU A 363 -14.70 1.21 3.65
CA LEU A 363 -15.90 0.59 3.08
C LEU A 363 -17.12 1.35 3.61
N GLY A 364 -17.47 2.46 2.94
CA GLY A 364 -18.62 3.27 3.32
C GLY A 364 -19.92 2.61 2.86
N ASN A 365 -20.78 2.22 3.80
CA ASN A 365 -22.22 1.90 3.62
C ASN A 365 -22.64 0.80 2.62
N LYS A 366 -21.72 -0.04 2.12
CA LYS A 366 -22.04 -1.27 1.37
C LYS A 366 -21.83 -2.52 2.24
N GLU A 367 -21.95 -2.39 3.55
CA GLU A 367 -21.64 -3.41 4.57
C GLU A 367 -22.57 -4.65 4.58
N ASP A 368 -23.56 -4.72 3.69
CA ASP A 368 -24.59 -5.77 3.74
C ASP A 368 -24.32 -6.97 2.80
N ASP A 369 -23.20 -6.98 2.04
CA ASP A 369 -22.87 -8.12 1.19
C ASP A 369 -21.61 -8.87 1.70
N PRO A 370 -21.81 -10.00 2.42
CA PRO A 370 -20.70 -10.82 2.93
C PRO A 370 -19.76 -11.33 1.83
N HIS A 371 -20.29 -11.50 0.61
CA HIS A 371 -19.55 -11.99 -0.53
C HIS A 371 -18.50 -10.98 -1.04
N ALA A 372 -18.88 -9.71 -1.07
CA ALA A 372 -17.97 -8.64 -1.46
C ALA A 372 -16.89 -8.42 -0.39
N SER A 373 -17.27 -8.49 0.90
CA SER A 373 -16.32 -8.38 2.02
C SER A 373 -15.26 -9.50 1.97
N ASP A 374 -15.66 -10.75 1.75
CA ASP A 374 -14.74 -11.88 1.66
C ASP A 374 -13.75 -11.75 0.50
N LEU A 375 -14.21 -11.26 -0.66
CA LEU A 375 -13.34 -11.02 -1.82
C LEU A 375 -12.33 -9.91 -1.55
N VAL A 376 -12.79 -8.78 -1.03
CA VAL A 376 -11.94 -7.62 -0.73
C VAL A 376 -10.93 -7.97 0.37
N ASP A 377 -11.39 -8.60 1.44
CA ASP A 377 -10.52 -9.05 2.54
C ASP A 377 -9.47 -10.06 2.06
N GLY A 378 -9.84 -10.96 1.15
CA GLY A 378 -8.93 -11.96 0.57
C GLY A 378 -7.84 -11.34 -0.31
N LEU A 379 -8.18 -10.32 -1.11
CA LEU A 379 -7.24 -9.63 -2.00
C LEU A 379 -6.41 -8.56 -1.30
N MET A 380 -6.94 -7.98 -0.20
CA MET A 380 -6.30 -6.88 0.53
C MET A 380 -5.63 -7.29 1.83
N SER A 381 -5.70 -8.58 2.23
CA SER A 381 -5.04 -9.01 3.47
C SER A 381 -3.54 -9.21 3.25
N ASP A 382 -2.75 -8.41 3.93
CA ASP A 382 -1.37 -8.78 4.27
C ASP A 382 -1.42 -10.07 5.08
N GLY A 383 -0.61 -11.09 4.74
CA GLY A 383 -0.61 -12.45 5.31
C GLY A 383 -0.45 -12.58 6.84
N LEU A 384 -0.86 -11.57 7.60
CA LEU A 384 -0.73 -11.44 9.05
C LEU A 384 -2.00 -11.82 9.83
N ARG A 385 -2.84 -12.72 9.34
CA ARG A 385 -3.73 -13.44 10.25
C ARG A 385 -2.90 -14.49 11.00
N ARG A 386 -2.21 -14.06 12.05
CA ARG A 386 -1.49 -14.95 12.97
C ARG A 386 -2.47 -15.97 13.52
N LEU A 387 -2.29 -17.22 13.11
CA LEU A 387 -2.80 -18.36 13.85
C LEU A 387 -2.04 -18.43 15.18
N SER A 388 -2.76 -18.28 16.29
CA SER A 388 -2.29 -18.74 17.60
C SER A 388 -2.40 -20.26 17.62
N GLY A 389 -1.31 -20.96 17.29
CA GLY A 389 -1.25 -22.41 17.34
C GLY A 389 0.01 -22.91 16.64
N ASN A 390 0.95 -23.42 17.42
CA ASN A 390 2.14 -24.09 16.95
C ASN A 390 1.76 -25.28 16.06
N GLU A 391 2.15 -25.21 14.77
CA GLU A 391 2.62 -26.36 14.01
C GLU A 391 3.01 -25.89 12.61
N TYR A 392 4.32 -25.70 12.40
CA TYR A 392 4.88 -25.48 11.07
C TYR A 392 5.07 -26.84 10.39
N ILE A 393 4.31 -27.12 9.36
CA ILE A 393 4.52 -28.30 8.51
C ILE A 393 5.40 -27.87 7.34
N PHE A 394 6.69 -28.23 7.41
CA PHE A 394 7.61 -28.06 6.28
C PHE A 394 7.32 -29.09 5.20
N THR A 395 6.74 -28.69 4.08
CA THR A 395 6.74 -29.52 2.86
C THR A 395 7.93 -29.13 2.00
N LYS A 396 8.92 -30.03 1.96
CA LYS A 396 10.03 -29.98 1.00
C LYS A 396 9.51 -30.38 -0.38
N ASN A 397 9.22 -29.41 -1.25
CA ASN A 397 9.13 -29.65 -2.66
C ASN A 397 10.32 -28.96 -3.35
N ALA A 398 11.38 -29.70 -3.57
CA ALA A 398 12.48 -29.29 -4.42
C ALA A 398 12.02 -29.39 -5.88
N HIS A 399 11.64 -28.27 -6.47
CA HIS A 399 11.46 -28.20 -7.92
C HIS A 399 12.82 -28.07 -8.61
N THR A 400 13.26 -29.18 -9.17
CA THR A 400 14.41 -29.23 -10.09
C THR A 400 13.96 -28.62 -11.40
N ILE A 401 14.52 -27.48 -11.77
CA ILE A 401 14.25 -26.80 -13.02
C ILE A 401 14.89 -27.62 -14.16
N HIS A 402 14.08 -28.36 -14.90
CA HIS A 402 14.49 -28.99 -16.17
C HIS A 402 14.16 -28.03 -17.32
N THR A 403 15.15 -27.27 -17.76
CA THR A 403 15.04 -26.44 -18.97
C THR A 403 15.33 -27.29 -20.22
N HIS A 404 14.29 -27.64 -20.96
CA HIS A 404 14.44 -28.13 -22.32
C HIS A 404 14.53 -26.93 -23.28
N PHE A 405 15.71 -26.71 -23.83
CA PHE A 405 15.92 -25.67 -24.86
C PHE A 405 15.39 -26.17 -26.21
N HIS A 406 14.35 -25.54 -26.74
CA HIS A 406 13.98 -25.68 -28.14
C HIS A 406 14.72 -24.67 -29.02
N ILE A 407 15.16 -25.09 -30.20
CA ILE A 407 15.92 -24.29 -31.16
C ILE A 407 15.04 -23.09 -31.59
N PRO A 408 15.56 -21.85 -31.59
CA PRO A 408 14.79 -20.67 -31.95
C PRO A 408 14.44 -20.64 -33.44
N VAL A 409 13.17 -20.36 -33.74
CA VAL A 409 12.68 -20.13 -35.12
C VAL A 409 12.84 -18.64 -35.42
N SER A 410 13.32 -18.30 -36.64
CA SER A 410 13.48 -16.91 -37.09
C SER A 410 12.12 -16.22 -37.27
N LEU A 411 12.04 -14.90 -37.09
CA LEU A 411 10.83 -14.11 -37.36
C LEU A 411 10.31 -14.26 -38.79
N HIS A 412 11.23 -14.56 -39.73
CA HIS A 412 10.90 -14.79 -41.14
C HIS A 412 10.22 -16.14 -41.40
N ASP A 413 10.23 -17.04 -40.44
CA ASP A 413 9.67 -18.39 -40.51
C ASP A 413 8.43 -18.56 -39.63
N ILE A 414 7.76 -17.47 -39.24
CA ILE A 414 6.51 -17.53 -38.46
C ILE A 414 5.43 -18.15 -39.35
N PRO A 415 4.71 -19.19 -38.87
CA PRO A 415 3.61 -19.78 -39.61
C PRO A 415 2.56 -18.72 -40.01
N PRO A 416 2.01 -18.76 -41.25
CA PRO A 416 1.06 -17.78 -41.75
C PRO A 416 -0.13 -17.57 -40.79
N ARG A 417 -0.64 -18.63 -40.17
CA ARG A 417 -1.73 -18.57 -39.19
C ARG A 417 -1.39 -17.68 -37.99
N ILE A 418 -0.16 -17.73 -37.45
CA ILE A 418 0.26 -16.88 -36.32
C ILE A 418 0.37 -15.42 -36.78
N THR A 419 0.84 -15.19 -38.03
CA THR A 419 0.92 -13.83 -38.58
C THR A 419 -0.48 -13.22 -38.73
N GLU A 420 -1.42 -14.00 -39.26
CA GLU A 420 -2.82 -13.59 -39.44
C GLU A 420 -3.48 -13.22 -38.07
N THR A 421 -3.31 -14.07 -37.05
CA THR A 421 -3.86 -13.78 -35.71
C THR A 421 -3.26 -12.53 -35.07
N MET A 422 -2.06 -12.11 -35.45
CA MET A 422 -1.41 -10.91 -34.93
C MET A 422 -1.61 -9.65 -35.80
N GLU A 423 -2.41 -9.69 -36.86
CA GLU A 423 -2.60 -8.51 -37.73
C GLU A 423 -3.17 -7.30 -36.99
N ASN A 424 -4.07 -7.55 -36.03
CA ASN A 424 -4.78 -6.52 -35.27
C ASN A 424 -4.24 -6.36 -33.83
N GLU A 425 -2.97 -6.65 -33.58
CA GLU A 425 -2.39 -6.59 -32.22
C GLU A 425 -2.28 -5.16 -31.64
N ASP A 426 -2.58 -4.15 -32.42
CA ASP A 426 -2.69 -2.75 -31.99
C ASP A 426 -4.11 -2.33 -31.56
N CYS A 427 -5.12 -3.19 -31.81
CA CYS A 427 -6.50 -2.96 -31.46
C CYS A 427 -6.82 -3.51 -30.06
N TRP A 428 -7.74 -2.85 -29.34
CA TRP A 428 -8.13 -3.29 -27.99
C TRP A 428 -8.91 -4.60 -27.96
N ASP A 429 -9.61 -4.92 -29.03
CA ASP A 429 -10.40 -6.14 -29.22
C ASP A 429 -9.59 -7.35 -29.72
N PHE A 430 -8.28 -7.26 -29.68
CA PHE A 430 -7.35 -8.35 -30.03
C PHE A 430 -7.62 -9.60 -29.20
N ASP A 431 -7.81 -10.75 -29.90
CA ASP A 431 -8.11 -12.03 -29.26
C ASP A 431 -6.81 -12.77 -28.88
N ILE A 432 -6.43 -12.64 -27.62
CA ILE A 432 -5.24 -13.29 -27.05
C ILE A 432 -5.37 -14.81 -26.99
N PHE A 433 -6.61 -15.35 -26.88
CA PHE A 433 -6.86 -16.79 -26.80
C PHE A 433 -6.76 -17.46 -28.17
N GLU A 434 -7.11 -16.74 -29.23
CA GLU A 434 -6.85 -17.21 -30.59
C GLU A 434 -5.32 -17.32 -30.84
N LEU A 435 -4.55 -16.33 -30.39
CA LEU A 435 -3.09 -16.39 -30.44
C LEU A 435 -2.53 -17.53 -29.56
N GLU A 436 -3.05 -17.72 -28.35
CA GLU A 436 -2.68 -18.84 -27.47
C GLU A 436 -2.85 -20.19 -28.20
N ALA A 437 -3.99 -20.39 -28.84
CA ALA A 437 -4.30 -21.61 -29.59
C ALA A 437 -3.39 -21.78 -30.83
N ALA A 438 -3.17 -20.71 -31.60
CA ALA A 438 -2.33 -20.73 -32.78
C ALA A 438 -0.85 -21.02 -32.45
N THR A 439 -0.38 -20.55 -31.29
CA THR A 439 1.02 -20.67 -30.83
C THR A 439 1.26 -21.90 -29.92
N HIS A 440 0.27 -22.76 -29.72
CA HIS A 440 0.34 -23.90 -28.80
C HIS A 440 0.76 -23.46 -27.37
N LYS A 441 0.06 -22.46 -26.82
CA LYS A 441 0.28 -21.89 -25.48
C LYS A 441 1.63 -21.16 -25.32
N ARG A 442 2.10 -20.53 -26.39
CA ARG A 442 3.32 -19.72 -26.39
C ARG A 442 3.11 -18.31 -26.96
N PRO A 443 2.06 -17.59 -26.53
CA PRO A 443 1.71 -16.29 -27.11
C PRO A 443 2.73 -15.19 -26.79
N LEU A 444 3.38 -15.26 -25.60
CA LEU A 444 4.26 -14.21 -25.09
C LEU A 444 5.50 -14.00 -25.97
N VAL A 445 6.12 -15.07 -26.49
CA VAL A 445 7.27 -14.95 -27.37
C VAL A 445 6.91 -14.25 -28.68
N TYR A 446 5.82 -14.66 -29.33
CA TYR A 446 5.42 -14.11 -30.62
C TYR A 446 4.91 -12.67 -30.52
N LEU A 447 4.02 -12.41 -29.59
CA LEU A 447 3.50 -11.06 -29.35
C LEU A 447 4.60 -10.14 -28.84
N GLY A 448 5.47 -10.63 -27.94
CA GLY A 448 6.62 -9.90 -27.43
C GLY A 448 7.57 -9.46 -28.53
N LEU A 449 7.96 -10.37 -29.43
CA LEU A 449 8.82 -10.01 -30.56
C LEU A 449 8.22 -8.91 -31.44
N LYS A 450 6.93 -9.00 -31.77
CA LYS A 450 6.24 -7.99 -32.57
C LYS A 450 6.13 -6.65 -31.84
N THR A 451 5.70 -6.67 -30.59
CA THR A 451 5.54 -5.47 -29.76
C THR A 451 6.88 -4.78 -29.50
N PHE A 452 7.90 -5.52 -29.09
CA PHE A 452 9.24 -4.95 -28.83
C PHE A 452 9.89 -4.40 -30.10
N SER A 453 9.66 -5.02 -31.26
CA SER A 453 10.08 -4.47 -32.55
C SER A 453 9.37 -3.17 -32.89
N ARG A 454 8.04 -3.11 -32.72
CA ARG A 454 7.25 -1.90 -32.93
C ARG A 454 7.72 -0.71 -32.08
N PHE A 455 8.11 -0.97 -30.86
CA PHE A 455 8.65 0.04 -29.95
C PHE A 455 10.18 0.21 -30.05
N GLY A 456 10.90 -0.42 -30.99
CA GLY A 456 12.35 -0.29 -31.18
C GLY A 456 13.17 -0.61 -29.93
N VAL A 457 12.76 -1.61 -29.16
CA VAL A 457 13.39 -1.95 -27.87
C VAL A 457 14.80 -2.47 -28.07
N CYS A 458 15.05 -3.23 -29.14
CA CYS A 458 16.40 -3.74 -29.46
C CYS A 458 17.41 -2.61 -29.68
N GLU A 459 17.00 -1.55 -30.38
CA GLU A 459 17.84 -0.37 -30.64
C GLU A 459 18.16 0.35 -29.33
N PHE A 460 17.14 0.53 -28.44
CA PHE A 460 17.32 1.17 -27.16
C PHE A 460 18.27 0.39 -26.24
N LEU A 461 18.11 -0.93 -26.16
CA LEU A 461 18.92 -1.80 -25.31
C LEU A 461 20.29 -2.16 -25.96
N ASN A 462 20.52 -1.75 -27.20
CA ASN A 462 21.69 -2.14 -27.98
C ASN A 462 21.89 -3.66 -27.98
N CYS A 463 20.81 -4.41 -28.17
CA CYS A 463 20.82 -5.87 -28.23
C CYS A 463 20.32 -6.38 -29.60
N SER A 464 20.75 -7.57 -30.00
CA SER A 464 20.23 -8.19 -31.21
C SER A 464 18.85 -8.83 -30.97
N GLU A 465 18.05 -8.92 -32.02
CA GLU A 465 16.76 -9.62 -32.00
C GLU A 465 16.92 -11.08 -31.53
N SER A 466 18.01 -11.76 -31.84
CA SER A 466 18.26 -13.12 -31.38
C SER A 466 18.44 -13.22 -29.87
N VAL A 467 19.04 -12.21 -29.23
CA VAL A 467 19.15 -12.10 -27.76
C VAL A 467 17.79 -11.83 -27.16
N LEU A 468 17.00 -10.89 -27.71
CA LEU A 468 15.65 -10.59 -27.28
C LEU A 468 14.76 -11.84 -27.39
N ARG A 469 14.82 -12.55 -28.49
CA ARG A 469 14.08 -13.80 -28.68
C ARG A 469 14.43 -14.86 -27.64
N SER A 470 15.71 -15.06 -27.39
CA SER A 470 16.18 -16.02 -26.39
C SER A 470 15.71 -15.61 -25.00
N TRP A 471 15.72 -14.31 -24.70
CA TRP A 471 15.21 -13.76 -23.43
C TRP A 471 13.70 -14.03 -23.27
N LEU A 472 12.88 -13.69 -24.26
CA LEU A 472 11.45 -13.95 -24.25
C LEU A 472 11.13 -15.44 -24.07
N GLN A 473 11.89 -16.32 -24.72
CA GLN A 473 11.73 -17.77 -24.55
C GLN A 473 12.07 -18.23 -23.14
N VAL A 474 13.11 -17.68 -22.51
CA VAL A 474 13.47 -17.99 -21.12
C VAL A 474 12.39 -17.49 -20.17
N ILE A 475 11.91 -16.28 -20.35
CA ILE A 475 10.84 -15.72 -19.50
C ILE A 475 9.56 -16.54 -19.64
N GLU A 476 9.09 -16.79 -20.87
CA GLU A 476 7.88 -17.58 -21.12
C GLU A 476 7.97 -18.99 -20.53
N ALA A 477 9.12 -19.65 -20.63
CA ALA A 477 9.34 -20.99 -20.08
C ALA A 477 9.29 -21.04 -18.54
N ASN A 478 9.44 -19.90 -17.88
CA ASN A 478 9.33 -19.78 -16.43
C ASN A 478 7.94 -19.32 -15.94
N TYR A 479 6.97 -19.17 -16.84
CA TYR A 479 5.55 -19.12 -16.49
C TYR A 479 4.98 -20.54 -16.43
N HIS A 480 4.17 -20.84 -15.43
CA HIS A 480 3.58 -22.17 -15.23
C HIS A 480 2.33 -22.37 -16.10
N SER A 481 2.43 -23.19 -17.15
CA SER A 481 1.30 -23.53 -18.02
C SER A 481 0.19 -24.34 -17.34
N SER A 482 0.45 -24.86 -16.13
CA SER A 482 -0.52 -25.52 -15.27
C SER A 482 -1.46 -24.55 -14.55
N ASN A 483 -1.08 -23.28 -14.42
CA ASN A 483 -1.96 -22.25 -13.88
C ASN A 483 -3.05 -21.93 -14.89
N SER A 484 -4.29 -21.85 -14.43
CA SER A 484 -5.40 -21.48 -15.30
C SER A 484 -5.40 -20.00 -15.69
N TYR A 485 -4.89 -19.11 -14.83
CA TYR A 485 -4.88 -17.66 -15.04
C TYR A 485 -3.46 -17.07 -15.09
N HIS A 486 -2.67 -17.15 -14.00
CA HIS A 486 -1.32 -16.57 -13.93
C HIS A 486 -0.30 -17.42 -14.71
N ASN A 487 -0.35 -17.32 -16.05
CA ASN A 487 0.47 -18.02 -17.00
C ASN A 487 1.02 -17.05 -18.09
N SER A 488 1.73 -17.56 -19.09
CA SER A 488 2.31 -16.73 -20.15
C SER A 488 1.26 -16.04 -21.04
N THR A 489 0.02 -16.54 -21.10
CA THR A 489 -1.07 -15.91 -21.87
C THR A 489 -1.56 -14.65 -21.15
N HIS A 490 -1.69 -14.68 -19.80
CA HIS A 490 -1.97 -13.49 -19.01
C HIS A 490 -0.88 -12.44 -19.18
N SER A 491 0.40 -12.84 -19.07
CA SER A 491 1.51 -11.91 -19.30
C SER A 491 1.50 -11.30 -20.72
N ALA A 492 1.12 -12.07 -21.73
CA ALA A 492 0.98 -11.55 -23.09
C ALA A 492 -0.19 -10.56 -23.20
N ASP A 493 -1.32 -10.80 -22.53
CA ASP A 493 -2.46 -9.87 -22.49
C ASP A 493 -2.10 -8.56 -21.77
N VAL A 494 -1.35 -8.64 -20.67
CA VAL A 494 -0.83 -7.46 -19.95
C VAL A 494 0.19 -6.68 -20.79
N LEU A 495 1.05 -7.37 -21.53
CA LEU A 495 1.96 -6.73 -22.48
C LEU A 495 1.20 -6.02 -23.60
N HIS A 496 0.16 -6.65 -24.16
CA HIS A 496 -0.72 -6.05 -25.16
C HIS A 496 -1.41 -4.78 -24.61
N ALA A 497 -2.02 -4.85 -23.43
CA ALA A 497 -2.68 -3.72 -22.79
C ALA A 497 -1.70 -2.58 -22.50
N THR A 498 -0.50 -2.90 -22.01
CA THR A 498 0.58 -1.92 -21.79
C THR A 498 0.96 -1.22 -23.08
N ALA A 499 1.19 -1.96 -24.17
CA ALA A 499 1.52 -1.40 -25.48
C ALA A 499 0.40 -0.52 -26.04
N TYR A 500 -0.86 -0.91 -25.84
CA TYR A 500 -2.01 -0.13 -26.22
C TYR A 500 -2.08 1.21 -25.46
N PHE A 501 -1.85 1.21 -24.15
CA PHE A 501 -1.83 2.42 -23.33
C PHE A 501 -0.66 3.35 -23.67
N LEU A 502 0.53 2.79 -23.94
CA LEU A 502 1.68 3.58 -24.36
C LEU A 502 1.47 4.32 -25.69
N CYS A 503 0.55 3.87 -26.54
CA CYS A 503 0.17 4.55 -27.78
C CYS A 503 -0.76 5.74 -27.58
N LYS A 504 -1.30 6.01 -26.38
CA LYS A 504 -2.21 7.12 -26.10
C LYS A 504 -1.43 8.42 -25.96
N GLU A 505 -2.00 9.49 -26.53
CA GLU A 505 -1.29 10.76 -26.69
C GLU A 505 -0.78 11.33 -25.37
N ARG A 506 -1.63 11.40 -24.34
CA ARG A 506 -1.25 11.95 -23.03
C ARG A 506 -0.22 11.08 -22.30
N VAL A 507 -0.26 9.76 -22.51
CA VAL A 507 0.75 8.82 -21.98
C VAL A 507 2.11 9.05 -22.68
N LYS A 508 2.13 9.19 -23.99
CA LYS A 508 3.35 9.53 -24.76
C LYS A 508 3.99 10.85 -24.33
N GLN A 509 3.17 11.86 -24.05
CA GLN A 509 3.66 13.16 -23.58
C GLN A 509 4.24 13.11 -22.16
N SER A 510 3.84 12.15 -21.36
CA SER A 510 4.21 12.02 -19.94
C SER A 510 5.44 11.16 -19.70
N LEU A 511 5.72 10.20 -20.55
CA LEU A 511 6.76 9.18 -20.37
C LEU A 511 7.88 9.36 -21.40
N ASP A 512 9.10 9.10 -20.97
CA ASP A 512 10.24 9.05 -21.87
C ASP A 512 10.50 7.64 -22.40
N ARG A 513 11.52 7.52 -23.25
CA ARG A 513 11.89 6.25 -23.88
C ARG A 513 12.29 5.17 -22.88
N THR A 514 12.94 5.54 -21.79
CA THR A 514 13.32 4.61 -20.71
C THR A 514 12.09 4.07 -20.01
N ASP A 515 11.09 4.92 -19.77
CA ASP A 515 9.83 4.53 -19.13
C ASP A 515 8.99 3.60 -20.02
N GLU A 516 8.95 3.87 -21.34
CA GLU A 516 8.26 2.99 -22.31
C GLU A 516 8.86 1.58 -22.30
N VAL A 517 10.20 1.50 -22.40
CA VAL A 517 10.91 0.21 -22.38
C VAL A 517 10.76 -0.48 -21.04
N ALA A 518 10.81 0.27 -19.93
CA ALA A 518 10.58 -0.27 -18.59
C ALA A 518 9.18 -0.89 -18.45
N ALA A 519 8.15 -0.21 -18.98
CA ALA A 519 6.76 -0.67 -18.92
C ALA A 519 6.57 -1.98 -19.71
N LEU A 520 7.11 -2.07 -20.93
CA LEU A 520 7.01 -3.28 -21.75
C LEU A 520 7.73 -4.47 -21.10
N ILE A 521 8.93 -4.25 -20.54
CA ILE A 521 9.67 -5.31 -19.84
C ILE A 521 8.93 -5.69 -18.56
N ALA A 522 8.47 -4.73 -17.77
CA ALA A 522 7.71 -5.01 -16.54
C ALA A 522 6.45 -5.85 -16.81
N ALA A 523 5.66 -5.49 -17.83
CA ALA A 523 4.49 -6.25 -18.25
C ALA A 523 4.84 -7.69 -18.64
N THR A 524 5.99 -7.90 -19.29
CA THR A 524 6.44 -9.24 -19.71
C THR A 524 6.85 -10.13 -18.54
N VAL A 525 7.31 -9.56 -17.42
CA VAL A 525 7.92 -10.34 -16.31
C VAL A 525 7.15 -10.25 -15.00
N HIS A 526 6.06 -9.46 -14.94
CA HIS A 526 5.41 -9.09 -13.66
C HIS A 526 4.96 -10.25 -12.81
N ASP A 527 4.62 -11.39 -13.40
CA ASP A 527 4.14 -12.62 -12.75
C ASP A 527 5.01 -13.86 -13.07
N VAL A 528 6.26 -13.68 -13.50
CA VAL A 528 7.14 -14.81 -13.83
C VAL A 528 7.31 -15.75 -12.63
N ASP A 529 7.14 -17.06 -12.84
CA ASP A 529 7.17 -18.12 -11.82
C ASP A 529 6.06 -18.00 -10.76
N HIS A 530 4.91 -17.45 -11.13
CA HIS A 530 3.75 -17.39 -10.25
C HIS A 530 3.22 -18.80 -9.95
N PRO A 531 3.04 -19.20 -8.66
CA PRO A 531 2.65 -20.57 -8.29
C PRO A 531 1.15 -20.85 -8.41
N GLY A 532 0.32 -19.91 -8.90
CA GLY A 532 -1.13 -20.00 -8.93
C GLY A 532 -1.79 -19.93 -7.55
N ARG A 533 -1.13 -19.25 -6.60
CA ARG A 533 -1.58 -19.05 -5.20
C ARG A 533 -1.29 -17.61 -4.78
N THR A 534 -2.14 -17.06 -3.94
CA THR A 534 -2.02 -15.69 -3.44
C THR A 534 -0.88 -15.52 -2.41
N ASN A 535 -0.44 -14.28 -2.19
CA ASN A 535 0.50 -13.93 -1.11
C ASN A 535 0.02 -14.46 0.25
N SER A 536 -1.27 -14.28 0.56
CA SER A 536 -1.87 -14.75 1.82
C SER A 536 -1.81 -16.28 1.97
N PHE A 537 -2.03 -17.04 0.88
CA PHE A 537 -1.85 -18.49 0.90
C PHE A 537 -0.40 -18.86 1.22
N LEU A 538 0.57 -18.23 0.56
CA LEU A 538 2.00 -18.52 0.75
C LEU A 538 2.45 -18.24 2.19
N CYS A 539 1.97 -17.14 2.77
CA CYS A 539 2.23 -16.78 4.16
C CYS A 539 1.60 -17.79 5.14
N ASN A 540 0.33 -18.14 4.92
CA ASN A 540 -0.38 -19.11 5.77
C ASN A 540 0.22 -20.52 5.70
N ALA A 541 0.74 -20.90 4.53
CA ALA A 541 1.42 -22.19 4.32
C ALA A 541 2.89 -22.19 4.82
N GLY A 542 3.43 -21.05 5.24
CA GLY A 542 4.84 -20.94 5.65
C GLY A 542 5.80 -21.27 4.50
N SER A 543 5.48 -20.86 3.27
CA SER A 543 6.27 -21.17 2.08
C SER A 543 7.69 -20.60 2.16
N GLU A 544 8.63 -21.21 1.42
CA GLU A 544 10.01 -20.73 1.34
C GLU A 544 10.08 -19.28 0.79
N LEU A 545 9.20 -18.91 -0.13
CA LEU A 545 9.10 -17.54 -0.65
C LEU A 545 8.61 -16.55 0.41
N ALA A 546 7.59 -16.91 1.18
CA ALA A 546 7.08 -16.07 2.26
C ALA A 546 8.15 -15.83 3.33
N LEU A 547 8.91 -16.87 3.70
CA LEU A 547 10.06 -16.76 4.60
C LEU A 547 11.17 -15.89 4.00
N LEU A 548 11.48 -16.04 2.70
CA LEU A 548 12.54 -15.29 2.01
C LEU A 548 12.23 -13.79 1.97
N TYR A 549 10.97 -13.44 1.69
CA TYR A 549 10.53 -12.05 1.54
C TYR A 549 9.81 -11.48 2.77
N ASN A 550 9.87 -12.20 3.91
CA ASN A 550 9.34 -11.76 5.22
C ASN A 550 7.85 -11.39 5.18
N ASP A 551 7.04 -12.18 4.50
CA ASP A 551 5.59 -12.01 4.34
C ASP A 551 5.17 -10.66 3.71
N THR A 552 6.07 -9.99 2.98
CA THR A 552 5.82 -8.67 2.40
C THR A 552 6.00 -8.70 0.89
N ALA A 553 4.93 -8.40 0.12
CA ALA A 553 4.93 -8.41 -1.34
C ALA A 553 5.67 -9.65 -1.88
N VAL A 554 5.31 -10.83 -1.40
CA VAL A 554 6.10 -12.07 -1.55
C VAL A 554 6.26 -12.42 -3.03
N LEU A 555 5.15 -12.48 -3.75
CA LEU A 555 5.13 -12.82 -5.17
C LEU A 555 5.79 -11.73 -6.01
N GLU A 556 5.44 -10.49 -5.83
CA GLU A 556 5.92 -9.37 -6.62
C GLU A 556 7.43 -9.17 -6.43
N SER A 557 7.94 -9.35 -5.20
CA SER A 557 9.38 -9.35 -4.91
C SER A 557 10.09 -10.53 -5.58
N HIS A 558 9.47 -11.70 -5.60
CA HIS A 558 10.00 -12.89 -6.27
C HIS A 558 10.06 -12.68 -7.79
N HIS A 559 8.97 -12.23 -8.41
CA HIS A 559 8.89 -11.98 -9.85
C HIS A 559 9.98 -11.02 -10.31
N ALA A 560 10.10 -9.87 -9.62
CA ALA A 560 11.14 -8.89 -9.93
C ALA A 560 12.55 -9.46 -9.78
N ALA A 561 12.84 -10.17 -8.69
CA ALA A 561 14.14 -10.75 -8.43
C ALA A 561 14.50 -11.83 -9.48
N LEU A 562 13.59 -12.74 -9.75
CA LEU A 562 13.78 -13.85 -10.67
C LEU A 562 13.95 -13.36 -12.12
N ALA A 563 13.17 -12.37 -12.54
CA ALA A 563 13.30 -11.79 -13.89
C ALA A 563 14.73 -11.34 -14.18
N PHE A 564 15.36 -10.63 -13.25
CA PHE A 564 16.76 -10.19 -13.42
C PHE A 564 17.76 -11.34 -13.27
N GLN A 565 17.49 -12.32 -12.40
CA GLN A 565 18.34 -13.53 -12.30
C GLN A 565 18.36 -14.32 -13.61
N LEU A 566 17.18 -14.56 -14.21
CA LEU A 566 17.06 -15.26 -15.50
C LEU A 566 17.76 -14.48 -16.61
N THR A 567 17.59 -13.17 -16.65
CA THR A 567 18.18 -12.30 -17.68
C THR A 567 19.71 -12.28 -17.62
N THR A 568 20.29 -12.22 -16.43
CA THR A 568 21.75 -12.07 -16.25
C THR A 568 22.50 -13.39 -16.16
N ARG A 569 21.79 -14.53 -16.13
CA ARG A 569 22.37 -15.85 -15.95
C ARG A 569 23.20 -16.30 -17.16
N ASP A 570 22.74 -15.94 -18.37
CA ASP A 570 23.41 -16.32 -19.63
C ASP A 570 23.49 -15.10 -20.56
N ASP A 571 24.68 -14.84 -21.09
CA ASP A 571 24.94 -13.75 -22.04
C ASP A 571 24.10 -13.84 -23.34
N LYS A 572 23.57 -15.03 -23.67
CA LYS A 572 22.72 -15.24 -24.84
C LYS A 572 21.30 -14.69 -24.68
N CYS A 573 20.88 -14.48 -23.46
CA CYS A 573 19.58 -13.90 -23.13
C CYS A 573 19.69 -12.61 -22.29
N ASN A 574 20.89 -12.09 -22.08
CA ASN A 574 21.07 -10.85 -21.34
C ASN A 574 20.84 -9.63 -22.25
N ILE A 575 19.59 -9.19 -22.32
CA ILE A 575 19.17 -8.01 -23.11
C ILE A 575 19.80 -6.70 -22.61
N PHE A 576 20.32 -6.64 -21.39
CA PHE A 576 20.94 -5.46 -20.78
C PHE A 576 22.46 -5.40 -20.91
N LYS A 577 23.08 -6.40 -21.52
CA LYS A 577 24.53 -6.59 -21.52
C LYS A 577 25.32 -5.40 -22.08
N ASN A 578 24.77 -4.70 -23.07
CA ASN A 578 25.44 -3.63 -23.77
C ASN A 578 25.00 -2.22 -23.30
N MET A 579 24.15 -2.14 -22.26
CA MET A 579 23.71 -0.86 -21.72
C MET A 579 24.80 -0.20 -20.88
N GLU A 580 24.80 1.14 -20.87
CA GLU A 580 25.62 1.92 -19.94
C GLU A 580 25.12 1.70 -18.50
N ARG A 581 26.04 1.69 -17.54
CA ARG A 581 25.76 1.31 -16.15
C ARG A 581 24.66 2.17 -15.48
N ASN A 582 24.65 3.47 -15.73
CA ASN A 582 23.67 4.37 -15.13
C ASN A 582 22.30 4.20 -15.79
N GLU A 583 22.25 4.03 -17.11
CA GLU A 583 21.01 3.76 -17.85
C GLU A 583 20.39 2.43 -17.38
N TYR A 584 21.20 1.37 -17.28
CA TYR A 584 20.76 0.09 -16.74
C TYR A 584 20.18 0.23 -15.32
N ARG A 585 20.84 1.01 -14.45
CA ARG A 585 20.37 1.21 -13.07
C ARG A 585 19.01 1.90 -13.04
N THR A 586 18.82 2.93 -13.84
CA THR A 586 17.55 3.66 -13.95
C THR A 586 16.44 2.77 -14.50
N LEU A 587 16.71 2.07 -15.61
CA LEU A 587 15.76 1.14 -16.21
C LEU A 587 15.38 0.01 -15.24
N ARG A 588 16.37 -0.60 -14.58
CA ARG A 588 16.15 -1.66 -13.59
C ARG A 588 15.26 -1.17 -12.44
N GLN A 589 15.52 0.02 -11.92
CA GLN A 589 14.71 0.59 -10.84
C GLN A 589 13.27 0.83 -11.27
N ALA A 590 13.07 1.33 -12.50
CA ALA A 590 11.72 1.54 -13.03
C ALA A 590 10.95 0.23 -13.22
N ILE A 591 11.60 -0.83 -13.73
CA ILE A 591 10.99 -2.16 -13.88
C ILE A 591 10.57 -2.72 -12.52
N ILE A 592 11.47 -2.69 -11.53
CA ILE A 592 11.18 -3.20 -10.18
C ILE A 592 10.03 -2.44 -9.55
N ASP A 593 10.00 -1.10 -9.66
CA ASP A 593 8.94 -0.26 -9.11
C ASP A 593 7.57 -0.59 -9.72
N MET A 594 7.53 -0.84 -11.03
CA MET A 594 6.29 -1.23 -11.71
C MET A 594 5.82 -2.63 -11.33
N VAL A 595 6.72 -3.62 -11.23
CA VAL A 595 6.36 -4.97 -10.79
C VAL A 595 5.84 -4.96 -9.35
N LEU A 596 6.49 -4.23 -8.43
CA LEU A 596 6.01 -4.09 -7.05
C LEU A 596 4.68 -3.33 -6.95
N ALA A 597 4.33 -2.51 -7.94
CA ALA A 597 3.06 -1.78 -7.95
C ALA A 597 1.85 -2.66 -8.31
N THR A 598 2.03 -3.87 -8.81
CA THR A 598 0.93 -4.81 -9.07
C THR A 598 0.32 -5.37 -7.79
N GLU A 599 1.03 -5.32 -6.65
CA GLU A 599 0.54 -5.76 -5.35
C GLU A 599 -0.83 -5.15 -5.02
N MET A 600 -1.83 -6.02 -4.76
CA MET A 600 -3.21 -5.59 -4.55
C MET A 600 -3.43 -4.88 -3.21
N THR A 601 -2.64 -5.17 -2.19
CA THR A 601 -2.75 -4.49 -0.88
C THR A 601 -2.53 -2.97 -0.97
N LYS A 602 -1.82 -2.50 -2.01
CA LYS A 602 -1.54 -1.07 -2.27
C LYS A 602 -2.42 -0.47 -3.36
N HIS A 603 -3.43 -1.20 -3.84
CA HIS A 603 -4.27 -0.77 -4.95
C HIS A 603 -4.88 0.63 -4.73
N PHE A 604 -5.61 0.82 -3.64
CA PHE A 604 -6.27 2.09 -3.34
C PHE A 604 -5.29 3.24 -3.09
N GLU A 605 -4.12 2.93 -2.53
CA GLU A 605 -3.05 3.91 -2.35
C GLU A 605 -2.59 4.46 -3.71
N HIS A 606 -2.31 3.58 -4.69
CA HIS A 606 -1.85 3.99 -6.01
C HIS A 606 -2.91 4.78 -6.77
N VAL A 607 -4.18 4.32 -6.77
CA VAL A 607 -5.29 5.02 -7.42
C VAL A 607 -5.50 6.40 -6.81
N ASN A 608 -5.54 6.51 -5.48
CA ASN A 608 -5.74 7.79 -4.80
C ASN A 608 -4.58 8.78 -5.03
N LYS A 609 -3.33 8.31 -4.99
CA LYS A 609 -2.16 9.15 -5.30
C LYS A 609 -2.22 9.67 -6.74
N PHE A 610 -2.57 8.82 -7.70
CA PHE A 610 -2.72 9.20 -9.09
C PHE A 610 -3.81 10.27 -9.27
N VAL A 611 -5.00 10.06 -8.74
CA VAL A 611 -6.12 11.02 -8.82
C VAL A 611 -5.76 12.36 -8.20
N ASN A 612 -5.15 12.35 -7.01
CA ASN A 612 -4.85 13.59 -6.28
C ASN A 612 -3.67 14.39 -6.89
N SER A 613 -2.65 13.69 -7.42
CA SER A 613 -1.44 14.36 -7.92
C SER A 613 -1.48 14.65 -9.42
N ILE A 614 -2.37 14.01 -10.18
CA ILE A 614 -2.43 14.13 -11.64
C ILE A 614 -3.82 14.59 -12.09
N ASN A 615 -4.89 13.80 -11.88
CA ASN A 615 -6.19 14.13 -12.45
C ASN A 615 -6.78 15.43 -11.91
N LYS A 616 -6.76 15.64 -10.59
CA LYS A 616 -7.31 16.87 -9.98
C LYS A 616 -6.55 18.12 -10.41
N PRO A 617 -5.19 18.17 -10.38
CA PRO A 617 -4.45 19.32 -10.88
C PRO A 617 -4.68 19.61 -12.36
N LEU A 618 -4.75 18.56 -13.23
CA LEU A 618 -5.03 18.75 -14.66
C LEU A 618 -6.44 19.31 -14.90
N ALA A 619 -7.46 18.78 -14.21
CA ALA A 619 -8.82 19.30 -14.30
C ALA A 619 -8.92 20.77 -13.85
N GLY A 620 -8.21 21.18 -12.80
CA GLY A 620 -8.15 22.56 -12.33
C GLY A 620 -7.51 23.53 -13.32
N LEU A 621 -6.59 23.06 -14.19
CA LEU A 621 -6.01 23.86 -15.26
C LEU A 621 -6.96 24.00 -16.46
N GLU A 622 -7.72 22.94 -16.79
CA GLU A 622 -8.72 22.96 -17.87
C GLU A 622 -9.89 23.93 -17.57
N ASP A 623 -10.36 23.97 -16.32
CA ASP A 623 -11.45 24.89 -15.88
C ASP A 623 -11.03 26.37 -15.88
N ASN A 624 -9.74 26.69 -15.70
CA ASN A 624 -9.19 28.02 -15.68
C ASN A 624 -8.82 28.59 -17.09
N SER A 625 -8.99 27.81 -18.17
CA SER A 625 -8.49 28.10 -19.51
C SER A 625 -9.32 29.10 -20.33
N SER A 626 -10.24 29.86 -19.73
CA SER A 626 -10.99 30.92 -20.45
C SER A 626 -10.23 32.24 -20.68
N GLY A 627 -8.91 32.30 -20.46
CA GLY A 627 -8.12 33.50 -20.71
C GLY A 627 -6.60 33.29 -20.62
N ASN A 628 -5.95 33.35 -21.75
CA ASN A 628 -4.51 33.50 -21.99
C ASN A 628 -3.59 32.26 -21.92
N GLY A 629 -2.74 32.12 -22.95
CA GLY A 629 -1.78 31.09 -23.32
C GLY A 629 -0.69 30.65 -22.33
N GLY A 630 -0.97 30.61 -21.03
CA GLY A 630 -0.04 30.14 -20.00
C GLY A 630 -0.28 28.71 -19.51
N ASN A 631 -1.28 27.98 -20.03
CA ASN A 631 -1.73 26.70 -19.47
C ASN A 631 -0.95 25.47 -19.98
N GLU A 632 -0.35 25.53 -21.18
CA GLU A 632 0.39 24.38 -21.74
C GLU A 632 1.67 24.09 -20.95
N ASP A 633 2.40 25.12 -20.53
CA ASP A 633 3.63 24.96 -19.73
C ASP A 633 3.33 24.36 -18.34
N SER A 634 2.21 24.76 -17.71
CA SER A 634 1.81 24.23 -16.40
C SER A 634 1.35 22.78 -16.49
N CYS A 635 0.61 22.41 -17.53
CA CYS A 635 0.21 21.04 -17.82
C CYS A 635 1.44 20.14 -18.04
N ASN A 636 2.38 20.60 -18.85
CA ASN A 636 3.61 19.87 -19.14
C ASN A 636 4.47 19.67 -17.89
N THR A 637 4.53 20.66 -17.00
CA THR A 637 5.25 20.56 -15.73
C THR A 637 4.66 19.47 -14.82
N ILE A 638 3.32 19.33 -14.74
CA ILE A 638 2.67 18.27 -13.98
C ILE A 638 2.99 16.91 -14.58
N LEU A 639 2.89 16.76 -15.90
CA LEU A 639 3.05 15.47 -16.58
C LEU A 639 4.48 14.96 -16.54
N THR A 640 5.48 15.84 -16.58
CA THR A 640 6.90 15.47 -16.71
C THR A 640 7.65 15.43 -15.38
N SER A 641 7.00 15.76 -14.25
CA SER A 641 7.68 15.64 -12.94
C SER A 641 8.05 14.20 -12.65
N PRO A 642 9.24 13.92 -12.09
CA PRO A 642 9.70 12.54 -11.80
C PRO A 642 8.73 11.76 -10.93
N GLU A 643 8.11 12.43 -9.95
CA GLU A 643 7.16 11.82 -9.03
C GLU A 643 5.88 11.40 -9.77
N ASN A 644 5.32 12.29 -10.61
CA ASN A 644 4.12 12.01 -11.38
C ASN A 644 4.36 10.97 -12.48
N ARG A 645 5.52 10.99 -13.13
CA ARG A 645 5.94 9.92 -14.07
C ARG A 645 5.94 8.55 -13.39
N THR A 646 6.40 8.48 -12.14
CA THR A 646 6.36 7.23 -11.35
C THR A 646 4.92 6.80 -11.08
N LEU A 647 4.03 7.74 -10.71
CA LEU A 647 2.61 7.44 -10.49
C LEU A 647 1.91 6.99 -11.77
N ILE A 648 2.22 7.62 -12.92
CA ILE A 648 1.67 7.24 -14.23
C ILE A 648 2.10 5.82 -14.59
N LYS A 649 3.37 5.46 -14.43
CA LYS A 649 3.87 4.09 -14.68
C LYS A 649 3.19 3.05 -13.81
N ARG A 650 3.02 3.33 -12.51
CA ARG A 650 2.34 2.43 -11.58
C ARG A 650 0.87 2.25 -11.96
N MET A 651 0.18 3.33 -12.32
CA MET A 651 -1.21 3.27 -12.75
C MET A 651 -1.35 2.50 -14.06
N LEU A 652 -0.44 2.72 -15.01
CA LEU A 652 -0.41 2.04 -16.30
C LEU A 652 -0.34 0.52 -16.14
N ILE A 653 0.65 0.03 -15.36
CA ILE A 653 0.82 -1.43 -15.20
C ILE A 653 -0.34 -2.04 -14.42
N LYS A 654 -0.88 -1.36 -13.39
CA LYS A 654 -2.06 -1.83 -12.67
C LYS A 654 -3.30 -1.92 -13.57
N CYS A 655 -3.54 -0.91 -14.40
CA CYS A 655 -4.64 -0.93 -15.36
C CYS A 655 -4.45 -2.03 -16.40
N ALA A 656 -3.20 -2.30 -16.84
CA ALA A 656 -2.92 -3.37 -17.77
C ALA A 656 -3.19 -4.74 -17.12
N ASP A 657 -2.73 -4.96 -15.90
CA ASP A 657 -2.80 -6.22 -15.16
C ASP A 657 -4.25 -6.67 -14.90
N ILE A 658 -5.13 -5.77 -14.45
CA ILE A 658 -6.53 -6.10 -14.17
C ILE A 658 -7.51 -5.54 -15.23
N SER A 659 -7.10 -5.50 -16.49
CA SER A 659 -7.90 -4.98 -17.61
C SER A 659 -8.97 -5.96 -18.13
N ASN A 660 -8.99 -7.19 -17.67
CA ASN A 660 -9.87 -8.24 -18.18
C ASN A 660 -11.36 -7.85 -18.23
N PRO A 661 -11.93 -7.17 -17.20
CA PRO A 661 -13.33 -6.72 -17.26
C PRO A 661 -13.61 -5.63 -18.30
N CYS A 662 -12.58 -5.00 -18.85
CA CYS A 662 -12.67 -3.99 -19.90
C CYS A 662 -12.45 -4.57 -21.32
N ARG A 663 -12.25 -5.88 -21.46
CA ARG A 663 -12.14 -6.59 -22.73
C ARG A 663 -13.53 -6.84 -23.34
N PRO A 664 -13.64 -7.15 -24.65
CA PRO A 664 -14.87 -7.68 -25.24
C PRO A 664 -15.45 -8.83 -24.41
N LEU A 665 -16.77 -8.98 -24.42
CA LEU A 665 -17.50 -9.88 -23.51
C LEU A 665 -16.96 -11.32 -23.49
N ASP A 666 -16.70 -11.91 -24.65
CA ASP A 666 -16.23 -13.29 -24.72
C ASP A 666 -14.86 -13.48 -24.07
N LEU A 667 -13.94 -12.52 -24.24
CA LEU A 667 -12.64 -12.52 -23.59
C LEU A 667 -12.78 -12.29 -22.08
N CYS A 668 -13.67 -11.39 -21.67
CA CYS A 668 -13.98 -11.14 -20.26
C CYS A 668 -14.52 -12.40 -19.57
N ILE A 669 -15.40 -13.16 -20.21
CA ILE A 669 -15.95 -14.42 -19.69
C ILE A 669 -14.86 -15.46 -19.54
N GLU A 670 -13.98 -15.62 -20.54
CA GLU A 670 -12.88 -16.58 -20.48
C GLU A 670 -11.89 -16.24 -19.34
N TRP A 671 -11.54 -14.97 -19.18
CA TRP A 671 -10.69 -14.53 -18.05
C TRP A 671 -11.36 -14.79 -16.70
N ALA A 672 -12.66 -14.52 -16.57
CA ALA A 672 -13.43 -14.81 -15.36
C ALA A 672 -13.45 -16.32 -15.04
N ALA A 673 -13.54 -17.18 -16.05
CA ALA A 673 -13.46 -18.62 -15.89
C ALA A 673 -12.09 -19.04 -15.34
N ARG A 674 -11.02 -18.52 -15.95
CA ARG A 674 -9.64 -18.89 -15.62
C ARG A 674 -9.26 -18.48 -14.21
N ILE A 675 -9.56 -17.25 -13.80
CA ILE A 675 -9.25 -16.79 -12.44
C ILE A 675 -10.07 -17.51 -11.38
N SER A 676 -11.35 -17.78 -11.65
CA SER A 676 -12.20 -18.53 -10.73
C SER A 676 -11.68 -19.94 -10.51
N GLU A 677 -11.22 -20.62 -11.55
CA GLU A 677 -10.66 -21.97 -11.44
C GLU A 677 -9.38 -21.98 -10.59
N GLU A 678 -8.53 -20.96 -10.72
CA GLU A 678 -7.31 -20.82 -9.92
C GLU A 678 -7.64 -20.60 -8.44
N TYR A 679 -8.62 -19.75 -8.12
CA TYR A 679 -9.07 -19.54 -6.75
C TYR A 679 -9.80 -20.76 -6.16
N PHE A 680 -10.57 -21.50 -6.97
CA PHE A 680 -11.15 -22.78 -6.55
C PHE A 680 -10.06 -23.79 -6.18
N ALA A 681 -9.02 -23.89 -7.01
CA ALA A 681 -7.90 -24.79 -6.74
C ALA A 681 -7.15 -24.40 -5.43
N GLN A 682 -7.00 -23.09 -5.16
CA GLN A 682 -6.43 -22.61 -3.90
C GLN A 682 -7.31 -23.00 -2.71
N THR A 683 -8.62 -22.74 -2.76
CA THR A 683 -9.57 -23.08 -1.69
C THR A 683 -9.61 -24.57 -1.42
N ASP A 684 -9.59 -25.40 -2.46
CA ASP A 684 -9.55 -26.87 -2.34
C ASP A 684 -8.25 -27.32 -1.65
N GLU A 685 -7.13 -26.66 -1.98
CA GLU A 685 -5.83 -26.97 -1.36
C GLU A 685 -5.76 -26.51 0.10
N GLU A 686 -6.25 -25.31 0.41
CA GLU A 686 -6.36 -24.80 1.78
C GLU A 686 -7.14 -25.77 2.68
N LYS A 687 -8.30 -26.23 2.21
CA LYS A 687 -9.11 -27.24 2.92
C LYS A 687 -8.39 -28.55 3.09
N ARG A 688 -7.69 -29.03 2.04
CA ARG A 688 -6.93 -30.27 2.08
C ARG A 688 -5.76 -30.23 3.07
N GLN A 689 -5.12 -29.07 3.19
CA GLN A 689 -3.97 -28.85 4.08
C GLN A 689 -4.39 -28.41 5.49
N GLY A 690 -5.67 -28.12 5.73
CA GLY A 690 -6.15 -27.57 7.00
C GLY A 690 -5.70 -26.13 7.26
N LEU A 691 -5.39 -25.38 6.19
CA LEU A 691 -5.05 -23.96 6.25
C LEU A 691 -6.31 -23.11 6.40
N PRO A 692 -6.19 -21.89 6.91
CA PRO A 692 -7.27 -20.91 6.84
C PRO A 692 -7.66 -20.64 5.39
N VAL A 693 -8.94 -20.70 5.08
CA VAL A 693 -9.45 -20.37 3.76
C VAL A 693 -9.37 -18.85 3.59
N VAL A 694 -8.57 -18.38 2.62
CA VAL A 694 -8.33 -16.95 2.39
C VAL A 694 -9.57 -16.28 1.79
N MET A 695 -10.20 -16.94 0.81
CA MET A 695 -11.38 -16.43 0.11
C MET A 695 -12.52 -17.45 0.16
N PRO A 696 -13.33 -17.49 1.24
CA PRO A 696 -14.44 -18.47 1.40
C PRO A 696 -15.46 -18.45 0.26
N VAL A 697 -15.65 -17.30 -0.40
CA VAL A 697 -16.57 -17.16 -1.54
C VAL A 697 -16.17 -18.03 -2.74
N PHE A 698 -14.89 -18.40 -2.88
CA PHE A 698 -14.41 -19.28 -3.95
C PHE A 698 -14.42 -20.76 -3.54
N ASP A 699 -15.47 -21.19 -2.86
CA ASP A 699 -15.79 -22.61 -2.77
C ASP A 699 -16.46 -23.07 -4.07
N ARG A 700 -15.88 -24.02 -4.78
CA ARG A 700 -16.34 -24.55 -6.06
C ARG A 700 -17.82 -24.97 -6.06
N ASN A 701 -18.33 -25.40 -4.89
CA ASN A 701 -19.70 -25.92 -4.76
C ASN A 701 -20.76 -24.81 -4.55
N THR A 702 -20.34 -23.64 -4.07
CA THR A 702 -21.27 -22.57 -3.64
C THR A 702 -20.99 -21.21 -4.28
N CYS A 703 -19.88 -21.05 -4.98
CA CYS A 703 -19.50 -19.79 -5.58
C CYS A 703 -20.48 -19.34 -6.66
N SER A 704 -20.84 -18.06 -6.63
CA SER A 704 -21.47 -17.35 -7.75
C SER A 704 -20.42 -16.54 -8.48
N ILE A 705 -19.96 -17.02 -9.64
CA ILE A 705 -18.97 -16.30 -10.45
C ILE A 705 -19.50 -14.92 -10.87
N PRO A 706 -20.76 -14.76 -11.34
CA PRO A 706 -21.31 -13.44 -11.65
C PRO A 706 -21.20 -12.45 -10.48
N LYS A 707 -21.53 -12.89 -9.27
CA LYS A 707 -21.46 -12.04 -8.08
C LYS A 707 -20.02 -11.66 -7.73
N SER A 708 -19.07 -12.58 -7.86
CA SER A 708 -17.64 -12.31 -7.67
C SER A 708 -17.13 -11.27 -8.68
N GLN A 709 -17.55 -11.36 -9.94
CA GLN A 709 -17.19 -10.40 -10.98
C GLN A 709 -17.82 -9.02 -10.74
N ILE A 710 -19.07 -8.96 -10.32
CA ILE A 710 -19.74 -7.70 -9.93
C ILE A 710 -18.95 -7.02 -8.80
N SER A 711 -18.62 -7.77 -7.74
CA SER A 711 -17.88 -7.24 -6.60
C SER A 711 -16.48 -6.77 -7.02
N PHE A 712 -15.76 -7.55 -7.82
CA PHE A 712 -14.43 -7.17 -8.30
C PHE A 712 -14.47 -5.88 -9.15
N ILE A 713 -15.41 -5.78 -10.07
CA ILE A 713 -15.58 -4.60 -10.92
C ILE A 713 -15.93 -3.37 -10.08
N ASP A 714 -16.90 -3.51 -9.17
CA ASP A 714 -17.41 -2.39 -8.38
C ASP A 714 -16.40 -1.83 -7.37
N TYR A 715 -15.55 -2.72 -6.80
CA TYR A 715 -14.59 -2.31 -5.77
C TYR A 715 -13.21 -1.93 -6.31
N PHE A 716 -12.70 -2.63 -7.34
CA PHE A 716 -11.32 -2.44 -7.78
C PHE A 716 -11.22 -1.79 -9.17
N VAL A 717 -12.09 -2.16 -10.10
CA VAL A 717 -11.89 -1.83 -11.51
C VAL A 717 -12.51 -0.49 -11.88
N THR A 718 -13.75 -0.22 -11.46
CA THR A 718 -14.51 0.97 -11.91
C THR A 718 -13.77 2.26 -11.60
N ASP A 719 -13.42 2.49 -10.34
CA ASP A 719 -12.79 3.74 -9.91
C ASP A 719 -11.41 3.93 -10.54
N MET A 720 -10.65 2.84 -10.68
CA MET A 720 -9.33 2.87 -11.29
C MET A 720 -9.40 3.21 -12.78
N PHE A 721 -10.30 2.56 -13.53
CA PHE A 721 -10.45 2.81 -14.96
C PHE A 721 -11.13 4.15 -15.26
N ASP A 722 -12.07 4.61 -14.43
CA ASP A 722 -12.61 5.98 -14.53
C ASP A 722 -11.47 7.02 -14.39
N ALA A 723 -10.56 6.81 -13.42
CA ALA A 723 -9.39 7.68 -13.26
C ALA A 723 -8.42 7.58 -14.43
N TRP A 724 -8.21 6.39 -14.98
CA TRP A 724 -7.32 6.16 -16.11
C TRP A 724 -7.91 6.69 -17.42
N ASP A 725 -9.23 6.58 -17.66
CA ASP A 725 -9.93 7.14 -18.82
C ASP A 725 -9.84 8.67 -18.84
N VAL A 726 -10.07 9.32 -17.71
CA VAL A 726 -9.91 10.78 -17.58
C VAL A 726 -8.51 11.23 -18.00
N PHE A 727 -7.49 10.41 -17.72
CA PHE A 727 -6.11 10.72 -18.08
C PHE A 727 -5.78 10.35 -19.53
N ALA A 728 -6.10 9.14 -19.96
CA ALA A 728 -5.60 8.53 -21.20
C ALA A 728 -6.60 8.58 -22.37
N ASP A 729 -7.85 8.96 -22.13
CA ASP A 729 -8.95 9.03 -23.13
C ASP A 729 -9.26 7.64 -23.75
N LEU A 730 -9.91 6.81 -22.96
CA LEU A 730 -10.16 5.40 -23.28
C LEU A 730 -11.67 5.03 -23.25
N PRO A 731 -12.55 5.79 -23.94
CA PRO A 731 -14.00 5.60 -23.82
C PRO A 731 -14.49 4.20 -24.22
N ASN A 732 -13.78 3.53 -25.10
CA ASN A 732 -14.13 2.16 -25.52
C ASN A 732 -13.99 1.16 -24.37
N LEU A 733 -12.96 1.31 -23.52
CA LEU A 733 -12.73 0.43 -22.38
C LEU A 733 -13.83 0.59 -21.33
N ILE A 734 -14.23 1.84 -21.06
CA ILE A 734 -15.33 2.16 -20.14
C ILE A 734 -16.65 1.60 -20.68
N GLN A 735 -16.86 1.64 -21.99
CA GLN A 735 -18.05 1.06 -22.62
C GLN A 735 -18.08 -0.47 -22.43
N TYR A 736 -16.98 -1.17 -22.70
CA TYR A 736 -16.89 -2.62 -22.46
C TYR A 736 -17.09 -2.94 -20.98
N LEU A 737 -16.47 -2.20 -20.06
CA LEU A 737 -16.65 -2.38 -18.62
C LEU A 737 -18.12 -2.29 -18.21
N ALA A 738 -18.82 -1.26 -18.68
CA ALA A 738 -20.25 -1.05 -18.39
C ALA A 738 -21.12 -2.17 -18.96
N MET A 739 -20.82 -2.64 -20.18
CA MET A 739 -21.54 -3.74 -20.82
C MET A 739 -21.33 -5.05 -20.07
N ASN A 740 -20.08 -5.37 -19.71
CA ASN A 740 -19.73 -6.58 -18.99
C ASN A 740 -20.31 -6.58 -17.56
N PHE A 741 -20.27 -5.44 -16.86
CA PHE A 741 -20.92 -5.29 -15.57
C PHE A 741 -22.43 -5.56 -15.63
N LYS A 742 -23.10 -5.02 -16.67
CA LYS A 742 -24.53 -5.27 -16.89
C LYS A 742 -24.80 -6.75 -17.18
N TYR A 743 -23.93 -7.40 -17.96
CA TYR A 743 -24.02 -8.83 -18.24
C TYR A 743 -23.97 -9.66 -16.95
N TRP A 744 -22.99 -9.43 -16.10
CA TRP A 744 -22.85 -10.13 -14.81
C TRP A 744 -24.04 -9.87 -13.88
N LYS A 745 -24.54 -8.64 -13.82
CA LYS A 745 -25.76 -8.30 -13.05
C LYS A 745 -26.98 -9.05 -13.56
N CYS A 746 -27.16 -9.16 -14.87
CA CYS A 746 -28.27 -9.90 -15.44
C CYS A 746 -28.24 -11.40 -15.07
N LEU A 747 -27.03 -12.02 -15.05
CA LEU A 747 -26.90 -13.41 -14.61
C LEU A 747 -27.18 -13.57 -13.11
N ASP A 748 -26.72 -12.65 -12.28
CA ASP A 748 -26.97 -12.69 -10.84
C ASP A 748 -28.44 -12.50 -10.49
N GLU A 749 -29.13 -11.56 -11.14
CA GLU A 749 -30.60 -11.34 -11.01
C GLU A 749 -31.41 -12.60 -11.40
N GLN A 750 -30.94 -13.34 -12.40
CA GLN A 750 -31.52 -14.63 -12.81
C GLN A 750 -31.10 -15.78 -11.88
N LYS A 751 -30.28 -15.52 -10.85
CA LYS A 751 -29.72 -16.53 -9.93
C LYS A 751 -28.93 -17.62 -10.64
N LEU A 752 -28.30 -17.28 -11.75
CA LEU A 752 -27.37 -18.15 -12.45
C LEU A 752 -25.99 -18.01 -11.83
N HIS A 753 -25.41 -19.13 -11.41
CA HIS A 753 -24.05 -19.17 -10.84
C HIS A 753 -22.99 -19.46 -11.91
N SER A 754 -23.41 -19.77 -13.11
CA SER A 754 -22.58 -20.13 -14.26
C SER A 754 -22.13 -18.89 -15.05
N LEU A 755 -21.10 -19.08 -15.87
CA LEU A 755 -20.50 -18.04 -16.72
C LEU A 755 -21.40 -17.58 -17.87
N ARG A 756 -22.28 -18.45 -18.34
CA ARG A 756 -23.20 -18.19 -19.47
C ARG A 756 -24.59 -18.71 -19.10
N PRO A 757 -25.65 -18.09 -19.65
CA PRO A 757 -26.98 -18.66 -19.52
C PRO A 757 -27.02 -20.08 -20.16
N PRO A 758 -27.85 -20.99 -19.64
CA PRO A 758 -28.03 -22.31 -20.27
C PRO A 758 -28.45 -22.12 -21.70
N GLU A 759 -27.90 -22.94 -22.60
CA GLU A 759 -28.35 -22.95 -23.99
C GLU A 759 -29.85 -23.28 -24.07
N PRO A 760 -30.63 -22.60 -24.93
CA PRO A 760 -32.07 -22.73 -24.99
C PRO A 760 -32.55 -24.14 -25.42
#